data_6ed184b3778e3b2ca01775ef39ae9096
#
_entry.id   6ed184b3778e3b2ca01775ef39ae9096
#
_cell.length_a   1.000
_cell.length_b   1.000
_cell.length_c   1.000
_cell.angle_alpha   90.00
_cell.angle_beta   90.00
_cell.angle_gamma   90.00
#
_symmetry.space_group_name_H-M   'P 1'
#
loop_
_entity.id
_entity.type
_entity.pdbx_description
1 polymer ?
#
loop_
_entity_poly.entity_id
_entity_poly.type
_entity_poly.pdbx_seq_one_letter_code
_entity_poly.pdbx_strand_id
1 'polypeptide(L)'
;VRVIPSILLVLALWWGPAAAATPKQVDAGVRAIAMGGAFVAVANDATAVRWNPAAIAALQRQEVSFAYADHFGLGLKDSYLSYVLPLADNHALGLDWSYRGFDDVRAGLGLKNLQNQFGFAYGYRNGVQSLRRWVGNTSIGVGGKYLSHSTDLDGASAMSASGLGLDLGLLVPLPGNLRLGLVAQDLGGTSVEHDSGLSEELYPGHYRLGLAWRPREGLILASEMDDYLRLGGEYWLAGQLALRAGVKTELRSPDTFADATTASFGVGLKYRFAQLDYAYERHPVLDATHYTSLSLSYNPKVVTIKDATIRPSPVFRSLYAHYQESEFFDVVLGNSAQEAVRATVSLFLPRMMSTPHQEEVVLPPQSAEKYTFKVTFDPDLFNQPEAAYDNFVNPVVQVRYSRNRQEQVVERALDRVYVAGRGKLSWNVPGMAAAFVTPADLAVAGLARGLVQRHDGLLAAKFNRSNIGKAALLFDALGVYKIRYQADQKLPFASIAADKTIFDTVQYPSELLAKAAGVDTKIGDCDDLTVLFVSLLENLSIDTAFLEANDPGKGHVYMMFDSGIPPDRAADHFTSSAEYVEWQGRIWIPVETTMFGFSFADAWRNGAAEYKVLKIRKLINEVYTQQWMQTYKAPTLPPVQVELPAGAALDSLLARDLDFFDQRTDQIALGAVTSLDTPDGAYEAGVAYLRVNHLEKALKMFDRALALKPDHADALNGRGVVLTHQGQYDEALDLYNRALLLSEDNGIRMNIALTYYLKGEREQADRLFEQVKALDSRYGELFDFLATVGDAQEYYEIGANYLRQLRLDQALEQFELALGADPQYADALNGKGVVLTRKGQYAEARAFFEQAAALMPDQSGFRLNVALAYHLQGDRAKADVIFKQLADQDEAYSGLFDFLAGAETSEEGYRSAVGYVQQDQLDKALEQVEQVLGVAPDMAEALNLKGVILARKGQYEEAYAAFARAAELEPANQGIQLNMAIIRYAQGRREEAVELYRRVIEQDSRYQGLLDILEGQ
;
A
#
# COMPACT_ATOMS: atom_id res chain seq x y z
N VAL A 1 32.96 28.05 -21.26
CA VAL A 1 33.23 29.52 -21.35
C VAL A 1 34.33 29.84 -22.37
N ARG A 2 35.23 28.88 -22.72
CA ARG A 2 36.36 29.12 -23.69
C ARG A 2 36.02 28.89 -25.16
N VAL A 3 34.84 28.41 -25.55
CA VAL A 3 34.43 28.14 -26.94
C VAL A 3 33.67 29.32 -27.55
N ILE A 4 33.03 30.17 -26.72
CA ILE A 4 32.25 31.31 -27.22
C ILE A 4 33.09 32.36 -27.95
N PRO A 5 34.33 32.73 -27.51
CA PRO A 5 35.19 33.70 -28.25
C PRO A 5 35.62 33.21 -29.64
N SER A 6 35.83 31.89 -29.77
CA SER A 6 36.27 31.31 -31.08
C SER A 6 35.11 31.27 -32.09
N ILE A 7 33.90 31.09 -31.67
CA ILE A 7 32.71 31.13 -32.54
C ILE A 7 32.43 32.59 -32.98
N LEU A 8 32.58 33.55 -32.10
CA LEU A 8 32.43 34.97 -32.43
C LEU A 8 33.50 35.47 -33.37
N LEU A 9 34.74 34.96 -33.27
CA LEU A 9 35.82 35.29 -34.16
C LEU A 9 35.62 34.73 -35.56
N VAL A 10 35.10 33.52 -35.72
CA VAL A 10 34.76 32.89 -37.02
C VAL A 10 33.60 33.63 -37.67
N LEU A 11 32.62 34.11 -36.91
CA LEU A 11 31.50 34.90 -37.43
C LEU A 11 31.89 36.31 -37.87
N ALA A 12 32.90 36.92 -37.24
CA ALA A 12 33.42 38.24 -37.64
C ALA A 12 34.24 38.20 -38.93
N LEU A 13 34.79 37.04 -39.30
CA LEU A 13 35.60 36.86 -40.52
C LEU A 13 34.75 36.57 -41.77
N TRP A 14 33.45 36.38 -41.61
CA TRP A 14 32.53 35.99 -42.70
C TRP A 14 31.68 37.14 -43.27
N TRP A 15 31.91 38.37 -42.89
CA TRP A 15 31.15 39.52 -43.33
C TRP A 15 31.71 40.10 -44.64
N GLY A 16 31.27 39.53 -45.79
CA GLY A 16 31.58 40.02 -47.10
C GLY A 16 30.78 41.29 -47.49
N PRO A 17 31.16 42.05 -48.55
CA PRO A 17 30.50 43.26 -49.01
C PRO A 17 29.08 42.96 -49.59
N ALA A 18 28.12 43.83 -49.29
CA ALA A 18 26.74 43.67 -49.70
C ALA A 18 26.51 43.96 -51.18
N ALA A 19 25.75 43.10 -51.87
CA ALA A 19 25.21 43.36 -53.20
C ALA A 19 23.88 44.10 -53.13
N ALA A 20 23.43 44.68 -54.24
CA ALA A 20 22.23 45.50 -54.38
C ALA A 20 20.96 44.87 -53.87
N ALA A 21 19.89 45.67 -53.65
CA ALA A 21 18.62 45.27 -53.10
C ALA A 21 18.02 44.08 -53.82
N THR A 22 18.13 42.92 -53.22
CA THR A 22 17.64 41.63 -53.71
C THR A 22 16.25 41.32 -53.21
N PRO A 23 15.42 40.59 -53.97
CA PRO A 23 14.10 40.20 -53.51
C PRO A 23 14.21 39.36 -52.22
N LYS A 24 13.51 39.72 -51.19
CA LYS A 24 13.56 39.04 -49.91
C LYS A 24 12.56 37.90 -49.86
N GLN A 25 12.99 36.76 -49.30
CA GLN A 25 12.10 35.62 -49.06
C GLN A 25 10.92 35.99 -48.18
N VAL A 26 9.80 35.35 -48.42
CA VAL A 26 8.55 35.51 -47.62
C VAL A 26 8.76 34.96 -46.24
N ASP A 27 8.59 35.79 -45.22
CA ASP A 27 8.51 35.32 -43.86
C ASP A 27 7.26 34.44 -43.69
N ALA A 28 7.41 33.21 -43.25
CA ALA A 28 6.35 32.20 -43.17
C ALA A 28 5.80 32.04 -41.77
N GLY A 29 4.47 31.90 -41.68
CA GLY A 29 3.79 31.59 -40.43
C GLY A 29 3.46 32.80 -39.61
N VAL A 30 2.20 32.89 -39.21
CA VAL A 30 1.58 34.02 -38.49
C VAL A 30 2.22 34.26 -37.13
N ARG A 31 2.56 33.18 -36.45
CA ARG A 31 3.20 33.23 -35.13
C ARG A 31 4.59 33.89 -35.21
N ALA A 32 5.38 33.55 -36.19
CA ALA A 32 6.69 34.14 -36.41
C ALA A 32 6.60 35.63 -36.74
N ILE A 33 5.68 36.00 -37.63
CA ILE A 33 5.41 37.38 -38.00
C ILE A 33 5.00 38.22 -36.82
N ALA A 34 4.09 37.69 -35.95
CA ALA A 34 3.66 38.35 -34.72
C ALA A 34 4.82 38.58 -33.73
N MET A 35 5.92 37.86 -33.84
CA MET A 35 7.15 38.06 -33.06
C MET A 35 8.22 38.84 -33.81
N GLY A 36 7.83 39.67 -34.82
CA GLY A 36 8.74 40.47 -35.62
C GLY A 36 9.72 39.61 -36.48
N GLY A 37 9.44 38.34 -36.70
CA GLY A 37 10.33 37.42 -37.40
C GLY A 37 11.51 36.88 -36.55
N ALA A 38 11.60 37.15 -35.27
CA ALA A 38 12.63 36.62 -34.39
C ALA A 38 12.31 35.14 -34.04
N PHE A 39 12.54 34.21 -34.99
CA PHE A 39 11.98 32.88 -34.91
C PHE A 39 12.94 31.70 -35.10
N VAL A 40 14.14 31.90 -35.66
CA VAL A 40 15.12 30.86 -35.97
C VAL A 40 15.51 30.00 -34.74
N ALA A 41 15.59 30.61 -33.56
CA ALA A 41 15.87 29.90 -32.31
C ALA A 41 14.59 29.46 -31.59
N VAL A 42 13.41 30.00 -31.94
CA VAL A 42 12.11 29.74 -31.32
C VAL A 42 11.39 28.56 -31.98
N ALA A 43 11.52 28.43 -33.29
CA ALA A 43 10.77 27.53 -34.14
C ALA A 43 10.53 26.15 -33.51
N ASN A 44 9.25 25.85 -33.23
CA ASN A 44 8.79 24.60 -32.62
C ASN A 44 7.36 24.25 -33.06
N ASP A 45 7.01 24.61 -34.26
CA ASP A 45 5.77 24.29 -34.95
C ASP A 45 6.05 23.91 -36.40
N ALA A 46 5.06 23.60 -37.22
CA ALA A 46 5.23 23.14 -38.59
C ALA A 46 5.94 24.16 -39.49
N THR A 47 5.92 25.46 -39.15
CA THR A 47 6.60 26.50 -39.94
C THR A 47 8.12 26.42 -39.80
N ALA A 48 8.64 25.64 -38.84
CA ALA A 48 10.06 25.36 -38.68
C ALA A 48 10.73 24.83 -39.95
N VAL A 49 9.98 24.15 -40.85
CA VAL A 49 10.48 23.70 -42.16
C VAL A 49 11.16 24.85 -42.91
N ARG A 50 10.59 26.04 -42.84
CA ARG A 50 11.09 27.26 -43.51
C ARG A 50 12.08 28.05 -42.66
N TRP A 51 11.82 28.17 -41.33
CA TRP A 51 12.62 29.01 -40.46
C TRP A 51 13.94 28.41 -40.03
N ASN A 52 13.92 27.11 -39.68
CA ASN A 52 15.13 26.38 -39.29
C ASN A 52 14.87 24.88 -39.44
N PRO A 53 15.38 24.24 -40.49
CA PRO A 53 15.18 22.81 -40.74
C PRO A 53 15.67 21.90 -39.61
N ALA A 54 16.62 22.37 -38.78
CA ALA A 54 17.04 21.62 -37.57
C ALA A 54 15.94 21.55 -36.50
N ALA A 55 15.06 22.55 -36.43
CA ALA A 55 14.08 22.66 -35.40
C ALA A 55 12.95 21.63 -35.53
N ILE A 56 12.68 21.09 -36.73
CA ILE A 56 11.65 20.05 -36.95
C ILE A 56 11.97 18.77 -36.17
N ALA A 57 13.26 18.45 -35.99
CA ALA A 57 13.70 17.28 -35.20
C ALA A 57 13.34 17.35 -33.72
N ALA A 58 12.93 18.51 -33.21
CA ALA A 58 12.46 18.69 -31.86
C ALA A 58 10.93 18.56 -31.76
N LEU A 59 10.19 18.52 -32.85
CA LEU A 59 8.74 18.32 -32.89
C LEU A 59 8.41 16.85 -32.64
N GLN A 60 7.52 16.62 -31.72
CA GLN A 60 7.14 15.27 -31.26
C GLN A 60 5.71 14.90 -31.67
N ARG A 61 5.07 15.75 -32.49
CA ARG A 61 3.72 15.57 -32.99
C ARG A 61 3.69 15.85 -34.48
N GLN A 62 2.80 15.18 -35.16
CA GLN A 62 2.44 15.56 -36.52
C GLN A 62 1.72 16.91 -36.42
N GLU A 63 2.07 17.82 -37.31
CA GLU A 63 1.43 19.13 -37.35
C GLU A 63 1.33 19.63 -38.78
N VAL A 64 0.14 20.08 -39.14
CA VAL A 64 -0.11 20.80 -40.38
C VAL A 64 -0.48 22.22 -40.01
N SER A 65 0.06 23.19 -40.75
CA SER A 65 -0.26 24.60 -40.57
C SER A 65 -0.56 25.25 -41.91
N PHE A 66 -1.68 25.97 -41.96
CA PHE A 66 -2.07 26.80 -43.11
C PHE A 66 -2.13 28.26 -42.70
N ALA A 67 -1.56 29.17 -43.51
CA ALA A 67 -1.62 30.60 -43.26
C ALA A 67 -2.01 31.34 -44.53
N TYR A 68 -2.66 32.49 -44.36
CA TYR A 68 -3.12 33.40 -45.42
C TYR A 68 -2.92 34.87 -45.03
N ALA A 69 -2.52 35.67 -46.00
CA ALA A 69 -2.48 37.12 -45.87
C ALA A 69 -2.85 37.80 -47.18
N ASP A 70 -3.40 39.02 -47.06
CA ASP A 70 -3.51 40.00 -48.16
C ASP A 70 -2.70 41.24 -47.76
N HIS A 71 -1.60 41.47 -48.50
CA HIS A 71 -0.66 42.52 -48.13
C HIS A 71 -1.24 43.91 -48.44
N PHE A 72 -1.33 44.73 -47.40
CA PHE A 72 -1.75 46.11 -47.47
C PHE A 72 -3.14 46.32 -48.07
N GLY A 73 -3.96 45.24 -48.23
CA GLY A 73 -5.25 45.32 -48.91
C GLY A 73 -5.14 45.62 -50.41
N LEU A 74 -3.97 45.36 -50.99
CA LEU A 74 -3.69 45.66 -52.42
C LEU A 74 -3.87 44.43 -53.33
N GLY A 75 -4.40 43.31 -52.82
CA GLY A 75 -4.60 42.08 -53.57
C GLY A 75 -3.35 41.25 -53.81
N LEU A 76 -2.22 41.58 -53.17
CA LEU A 76 -1.05 40.75 -53.12
C LEU A 76 -1.25 39.69 -52.05
N LYS A 77 -1.54 38.45 -52.49
CA LYS A 77 -1.93 37.33 -51.62
C LYS A 77 -0.76 36.42 -51.32
N ASP A 78 -0.59 36.08 -50.02
CA ASP A 78 0.30 35.04 -49.55
C ASP A 78 -0.52 33.89 -48.98
N SER A 79 -0.17 32.67 -49.37
CA SER A 79 -0.64 31.47 -48.76
C SER A 79 0.54 30.57 -48.40
N TYR A 80 0.48 29.92 -47.26
CA TYR A 80 1.53 29.03 -46.80
C TYR A 80 0.90 27.78 -46.18
N LEU A 81 1.42 26.62 -46.57
CA LEU A 81 1.03 25.32 -46.03
C LEU A 81 2.31 24.60 -45.62
N SER A 82 2.35 24.06 -44.42
CA SER A 82 3.46 23.23 -43.97
C SER A 82 2.94 21.99 -43.24
N TYR A 83 3.71 20.91 -43.30
CA TYR A 83 3.46 19.67 -42.61
C TYR A 83 4.77 19.11 -42.06
N VAL A 84 4.74 18.66 -40.81
CA VAL A 84 5.86 17.97 -40.16
C VAL A 84 5.43 16.61 -39.69
N LEU A 85 6.23 15.59 -40.07
CA LEU A 85 6.07 14.20 -39.68
C LEU A 85 7.29 13.77 -38.83
N PRO A 86 7.16 13.63 -37.52
CA PRO A 86 8.16 12.95 -36.73
C PRO A 86 8.23 11.48 -37.12
N LEU A 87 9.42 10.99 -37.46
CA LEU A 87 9.68 9.59 -37.83
C LEU A 87 10.08 8.76 -36.63
N ALA A 88 10.85 9.38 -35.69
CA ALA A 88 11.32 8.80 -34.46
C ALA A 88 11.60 9.93 -33.43
N ASP A 89 12.06 9.60 -32.26
CA ASP A 89 12.36 10.57 -31.19
C ASP A 89 13.36 11.66 -31.57
N ASN A 90 14.16 11.40 -32.61
CA ASN A 90 15.27 12.27 -33.01
C ASN A 90 15.32 12.59 -34.50
N HIS A 91 14.31 12.15 -35.28
CA HIS A 91 14.23 12.39 -36.72
C HIS A 91 12.88 12.94 -37.11
N ALA A 92 12.84 13.88 -38.01
CA ALA A 92 11.58 14.37 -38.58
C ALA A 92 11.75 14.75 -40.08
N LEU A 93 10.67 14.60 -40.83
CA LEU A 93 10.51 15.14 -42.18
C LEU A 93 9.57 16.32 -42.16
N GLY A 94 9.84 17.30 -43.01
CA GLY A 94 8.98 18.45 -43.18
C GLY A 94 8.74 18.73 -44.66
N LEU A 95 7.53 19.16 -44.95
CA LEU A 95 7.13 19.63 -46.29
C LEU A 95 6.51 21.00 -46.15
N ASP A 96 6.78 21.91 -47.08
CA ASP A 96 6.08 23.17 -47.15
C ASP A 96 5.78 23.59 -48.58
N TRP A 97 4.75 24.36 -48.75
CA TRP A 97 4.39 25.08 -49.96
C TRP A 97 4.02 26.50 -49.59
N SER A 98 4.57 27.46 -50.37
CA SER A 98 4.11 28.83 -50.30
C SER A 98 3.74 29.35 -51.67
N TYR A 99 2.74 30.17 -51.69
CA TYR A 99 2.23 30.88 -52.83
C TYR A 99 2.26 32.37 -52.55
N ARG A 100 2.80 33.16 -53.45
CA ARG A 100 2.70 34.60 -53.49
C ARG A 100 2.27 35.05 -54.86
N GLY A 101 1.27 35.90 -54.93
CA GLY A 101 0.81 36.37 -56.23
C GLY A 101 -0.21 37.49 -56.17
N PHE A 102 -0.32 38.19 -57.26
CA PHE A 102 -1.38 39.16 -57.49
C PHE A 102 -1.96 38.95 -58.89
N ASP A 103 -3.22 39.35 -59.06
CA ASP A 103 -3.99 39.40 -60.29
C ASP A 103 -4.58 40.82 -60.36
N ASP A 104 -4.03 41.63 -61.25
CA ASP A 104 -4.40 43.03 -61.34
C ASP A 104 -4.70 43.40 -62.80
N VAL A 105 -5.67 44.23 -63.02
CA VAL A 105 -6.08 44.74 -64.35
C VAL A 105 -5.79 46.25 -64.36
N ARG A 106 -4.68 46.64 -64.98
CA ARG A 106 -4.29 48.06 -65.15
C ARG A 106 -4.34 48.46 -66.62
N ALA A 107 -4.98 49.59 -66.90
CA ALA A 107 -5.11 50.15 -68.26
C ALA A 107 -5.68 49.14 -69.28
N GLY A 108 -6.54 48.21 -68.90
CA GLY A 108 -7.15 47.21 -69.74
C GLY A 108 -6.30 46.01 -70.01
N LEU A 109 -5.09 45.93 -69.44
CA LEU A 109 -4.22 44.72 -69.51
C LEU A 109 -4.30 43.97 -68.20
N GLY A 110 -4.58 42.67 -68.29
CA GLY A 110 -4.53 41.73 -67.16
C GLY A 110 -3.09 41.28 -66.92
N LEU A 111 -2.50 41.66 -65.75
CA LEU A 111 -1.20 41.25 -65.27
C LEU A 111 -1.34 40.31 -64.09
N LYS A 112 -0.86 39.06 -64.28
CA LYS A 112 -0.84 38.08 -63.24
C LYS A 112 0.57 37.66 -62.94
N ASN A 113 0.99 37.77 -61.66
CA ASN A 113 2.30 37.29 -61.21
C ASN A 113 2.15 36.25 -60.13
N LEU A 114 2.78 35.11 -60.31
CA LEU A 114 2.67 33.97 -59.40
C LEU A 114 4.05 33.44 -59.04
N GLN A 115 4.29 33.29 -57.78
CA GLN A 115 5.45 32.63 -57.22
C GLN A 115 5.00 31.46 -56.38
N ASN A 116 5.49 30.27 -56.72
CA ASN A 116 5.31 29.07 -55.90
C ASN A 116 6.67 28.61 -55.39
N GLN A 117 6.70 28.17 -54.17
CA GLN A 117 7.88 27.51 -53.59
C GLN A 117 7.43 26.24 -52.88
N PHE A 118 8.06 25.11 -53.21
CA PHE A 118 7.90 23.84 -52.53
C PHE A 118 9.17 23.55 -51.76
N GLY A 119 9.07 23.27 -50.48
CA GLY A 119 10.16 22.95 -49.58
C GLY A 119 10.08 21.54 -49.03
N PHE A 120 11.21 20.96 -48.79
CA PHE A 120 11.42 19.71 -48.10
C PHE A 120 12.49 19.92 -47.02
N ALA A 121 12.29 19.38 -45.84
CA ALA A 121 13.31 19.44 -44.78
C ALA A 121 13.45 18.07 -44.09
N TYR A 122 14.69 17.77 -43.72
CA TYR A 122 15.02 16.67 -42.82
C TYR A 122 15.79 17.21 -41.64
N GLY A 123 15.30 16.86 -40.44
CA GLY A 123 15.94 17.25 -39.18
C GLY A 123 16.40 16.03 -38.39
N TYR A 124 17.57 16.15 -37.78
CA TYR A 124 18.17 15.17 -36.89
C TYR A 124 18.60 15.82 -35.60
N ARG A 125 18.19 15.25 -34.45
CA ARG A 125 18.61 15.65 -33.11
C ARG A 125 19.62 14.66 -32.56
N ASN A 126 20.75 15.15 -32.04
CA ASN A 126 21.81 14.31 -31.55
C ASN A 126 21.33 13.32 -30.46
N GLY A 127 21.38 12.04 -30.81
CA GLY A 127 21.08 10.91 -29.90
C GLY A 127 22.31 10.31 -29.21
N VAL A 128 23.54 10.68 -29.63
CA VAL A 128 24.79 10.06 -29.19
C VAL A 128 25.17 10.53 -27.79
N GLN A 129 25.19 9.60 -26.84
CA GLN A 129 25.37 9.90 -25.43
C GLN A 129 26.71 10.57 -25.10
N SER A 130 27.79 10.23 -25.80
CA SER A 130 29.12 10.83 -25.64
C SER A 130 29.17 12.30 -26.08
N LEU A 131 28.45 12.66 -27.13
CA LEU A 131 28.38 14.03 -27.63
C LEU A 131 27.40 14.90 -26.81
N ARG A 132 26.39 14.32 -26.19
CA ARG A 132 25.43 15.05 -25.32
C ARG A 132 26.12 15.75 -24.15
N ARG A 133 27.23 15.22 -23.68
CA ARG A 133 28.03 15.83 -22.58
C ARG A 133 28.65 17.17 -22.96
N TRP A 134 28.94 17.40 -24.27
CA TRP A 134 29.61 18.60 -24.78
C TRP A 134 28.66 19.60 -25.45
N VAL A 135 27.69 19.12 -26.23
CA VAL A 135 26.80 19.93 -27.05
C VAL A 135 25.31 19.72 -26.77
N GLY A 136 24.97 19.00 -25.71
CA GLY A 136 23.59 18.78 -25.33
C GLY A 136 22.76 18.07 -26.41
N ASN A 137 21.47 18.37 -26.46
CA ASN A 137 20.51 17.85 -27.45
C ASN A 137 20.52 18.74 -28.73
N THR A 138 21.68 19.02 -29.31
CA THR A 138 21.80 19.82 -30.51
C THR A 138 21.09 19.15 -31.69
N SER A 139 20.38 19.94 -32.48
CA SER A 139 19.72 19.47 -33.71
C SER A 139 20.41 20.08 -34.93
N ILE A 140 20.50 19.29 -35.99
CA ILE A 140 20.96 19.72 -37.33
C ILE A 140 19.85 19.43 -38.33
N GLY A 141 19.78 20.21 -39.38
CA GLY A 141 18.78 20.02 -40.43
C GLY A 141 19.24 20.48 -41.78
N VAL A 142 18.72 19.83 -42.81
CA VAL A 142 18.91 20.21 -44.20
C VAL A 142 17.55 20.45 -44.84
N GLY A 143 17.41 21.51 -45.61
CA GLY A 143 16.24 21.84 -46.39
C GLY A 143 16.56 22.01 -47.86
N GLY A 144 15.72 21.45 -48.72
CA GLY A 144 15.76 21.70 -50.16
C GLY A 144 14.52 22.46 -50.59
N LYS A 145 14.63 23.38 -51.54
CA LYS A 145 13.46 24.12 -52.03
C LYS A 145 13.48 24.20 -53.55
N TYR A 146 12.32 24.13 -54.18
CA TYR A 146 12.07 24.34 -55.60
C TYR A 146 11.21 25.59 -55.74
N LEU A 147 11.66 26.52 -56.52
CA LEU A 147 11.00 27.78 -56.86
C LEU A 147 10.43 27.69 -58.27
N SER A 148 9.21 28.21 -58.44
CA SER A 148 8.57 28.38 -59.72
C SER A 148 7.92 29.76 -59.78
N HIS A 149 8.32 30.54 -60.73
CA HIS A 149 7.83 31.90 -60.92
C HIS A 149 7.24 32.03 -62.34
N SER A 150 6.04 32.60 -62.44
CA SER A 150 5.40 32.86 -63.73
C SER A 150 4.75 34.24 -63.74
N THR A 151 4.86 34.91 -64.88
CA THR A 151 4.15 36.16 -65.09
C THR A 151 3.34 36.00 -66.38
N ASP A 152 2.03 36.20 -66.27
CA ASP A 152 1.09 36.19 -67.37
C ASP A 152 0.61 37.58 -67.67
N LEU A 153 0.49 37.89 -68.97
CA LEU A 153 -0.05 39.12 -69.49
C LEU A 153 -1.23 38.81 -70.40
N ASP A 154 -2.42 39.29 -70.06
CA ASP A 154 -3.69 39.02 -70.76
C ASP A 154 -3.96 37.51 -70.97
N GLY A 155 -3.58 36.68 -70.01
CA GLY A 155 -3.78 35.23 -70.03
C GLY A 155 -2.76 34.45 -70.87
N ALA A 156 -1.76 35.10 -71.46
CA ALA A 156 -0.64 34.47 -72.09
C ALA A 156 0.59 34.48 -71.17
N SER A 157 1.31 33.35 -71.04
CA SER A 157 2.57 33.29 -70.29
C SER A 157 3.61 34.19 -70.92
N ALA A 158 3.96 35.27 -70.21
CA ALA A 158 4.96 36.23 -70.68
C ALA A 158 6.37 35.82 -70.18
N MET A 159 6.49 35.16 -69.07
CA MET A 159 7.76 34.71 -68.49
C MET A 159 7.55 33.59 -67.50
N SER A 160 8.35 32.53 -67.57
CA SER A 160 8.49 31.54 -66.55
C SER A 160 9.96 31.33 -66.15
N ALA A 161 10.16 30.99 -64.91
CA ALA A 161 11.48 30.71 -64.37
C ALA A 161 11.37 29.67 -63.24
N SER A 162 12.38 28.81 -63.07
CA SER A 162 12.45 27.84 -61.99
C SER A 162 13.86 27.70 -61.40
N GLY A 163 13.97 27.30 -60.17
CA GLY A 163 15.27 27.17 -59.50
C GLY A 163 15.24 26.24 -58.30
N LEU A 164 16.44 25.86 -57.87
CA LEU A 164 16.64 25.02 -56.68
C LEU A 164 17.50 25.76 -55.65
N GLY A 165 17.13 25.64 -54.39
CA GLY A 165 17.88 26.20 -53.26
C GLY A 165 18.12 25.18 -52.16
N LEU A 166 19.17 25.40 -51.37
CA LEU A 166 19.57 24.56 -50.25
C LEU A 166 19.70 25.39 -48.97
N ASP A 167 19.15 24.88 -47.87
CA ASP A 167 19.22 25.49 -46.55
C ASP A 167 19.85 24.51 -45.54
N LEU A 168 20.67 25.04 -44.63
CA LEU A 168 21.23 24.30 -43.50
C LEU A 168 20.85 24.95 -42.17
N GLY A 169 20.47 24.14 -41.23
CA GLY A 169 20.07 24.59 -39.91
C GLY A 169 20.82 23.93 -38.76
N LEU A 170 21.02 24.70 -37.68
CA LEU A 170 21.59 24.25 -36.44
C LEU A 170 20.74 24.84 -35.28
N LEU A 171 20.42 24.02 -34.27
CA LEU A 171 19.72 24.47 -33.07
C LEU A 171 20.42 23.87 -31.84
N VAL A 172 20.96 24.75 -30.98
CA VAL A 172 21.76 24.39 -29.81
C VAL A 172 21.07 24.85 -28.54
N PRO A 173 20.62 23.93 -27.66
CA PRO A 173 20.15 24.30 -26.34
C PRO A 173 21.34 24.68 -25.45
N LEU A 174 21.21 25.78 -24.74
CA LEU A 174 22.22 26.32 -23.83
C LEU A 174 21.71 26.29 -22.39
N PRO A 175 22.61 26.33 -21.37
CA PRO A 175 22.20 26.46 -19.96
C PRO A 175 21.32 27.69 -19.70
N GLY A 176 20.44 27.65 -18.68
CA GLY A 176 19.59 28.77 -18.31
C GLY A 176 18.35 28.96 -19.22
N ASN A 177 17.87 27.87 -19.84
CA ASN A 177 16.70 27.90 -20.73
C ASN A 177 16.92 28.77 -22.00
N LEU A 178 18.16 28.89 -22.42
CA LEU A 178 18.55 29.57 -23.64
C LEU A 178 18.61 28.60 -24.80
N ARG A 179 18.36 29.09 -26.03
CA ARG A 179 18.59 28.39 -27.30
C ARG A 179 19.31 29.30 -28.28
N LEU A 180 20.26 28.74 -28.96
CA LEU A 180 20.94 29.37 -30.11
C LEU A 180 20.45 28.70 -31.37
N GLY A 181 20.00 29.48 -32.34
CA GLY A 181 19.66 29.02 -33.70
C GLY A 181 20.59 29.64 -34.73
N LEU A 182 21.09 28.84 -35.62
CA LEU A 182 21.88 29.26 -36.78
C LEU A 182 21.24 28.67 -38.04
N VAL A 183 21.08 29.46 -39.06
CA VAL A 183 20.59 29.01 -40.38
C VAL A 183 21.41 29.64 -41.48
N ALA A 184 21.86 28.83 -42.43
CA ALA A 184 22.35 29.28 -43.72
C ALA A 184 21.26 28.98 -44.76
N GLN A 185 20.63 30.01 -45.26
CA GLN A 185 19.60 29.91 -46.30
C GLN A 185 20.16 30.22 -47.66
N ASP A 186 19.63 29.54 -48.67
CA ASP A 186 20.07 29.71 -50.07
C ASP A 186 21.58 29.53 -50.20
N LEU A 187 22.09 28.44 -49.63
CA LEU A 187 23.53 28.17 -49.59
C LEU A 187 24.12 28.07 -51.00
N GLY A 188 25.03 28.97 -51.35
CA GLY A 188 25.63 29.13 -52.67
C GLY A 188 24.82 30.00 -53.66
N GLY A 189 23.75 30.64 -53.15
CA GLY A 189 22.81 31.42 -53.98
C GLY A 189 21.76 30.52 -54.67
N THR A 190 20.50 30.96 -54.64
CA THR A 190 19.43 30.30 -55.40
C THR A 190 19.19 31.06 -56.70
N SER A 191 19.63 30.46 -57.80
CA SER A 191 19.40 31.01 -59.13
C SER A 191 18.18 30.39 -59.79
N VAL A 192 17.41 31.19 -60.49
CA VAL A 192 16.30 30.72 -61.34
C VAL A 192 16.73 30.77 -62.81
N GLU A 193 16.35 29.78 -63.56
CA GLU A 193 16.57 29.69 -65.00
C GLU A 193 15.25 30.02 -65.66
N HIS A 194 15.33 31.02 -66.59
CA HIS A 194 14.18 31.48 -67.36
C HIS A 194 14.04 30.64 -68.63
N ASP A 195 12.85 30.55 -69.18
CA ASP A 195 12.58 29.86 -70.44
C ASP A 195 13.45 30.46 -71.64
N SER A 196 13.92 31.69 -71.52
CA SER A 196 14.83 32.34 -72.47
C SER A 196 16.28 31.82 -72.34
N GLY A 197 16.60 30.92 -71.37
CA GLY A 197 17.96 30.43 -71.14
C GLY A 197 18.80 31.40 -70.31
N LEU A 198 18.24 32.49 -69.82
CA LEU A 198 18.95 33.40 -68.87
C LEU A 198 18.85 32.82 -67.47
N SER A 199 19.95 32.82 -66.76
CA SER A 199 20.02 32.49 -65.37
C SER A 199 20.21 33.75 -64.53
N GLU A 200 19.36 33.94 -63.47
CA GLU A 200 19.39 35.06 -62.56
C GLU A 200 19.47 34.54 -61.14
N GLU A 201 20.41 35.06 -60.31
CA GLU A 201 20.42 34.78 -58.91
C GLU A 201 19.29 35.53 -58.20
N LEU A 202 18.21 34.78 -57.86
CA LEU A 202 17.02 35.35 -57.26
C LEU A 202 17.17 35.60 -55.74
N TYR A 203 17.84 34.66 -55.06
CA TYR A 203 18.12 34.75 -53.62
C TYR A 203 19.59 34.48 -53.37
N PRO A 204 20.37 35.48 -52.96
CA PRO A 204 21.75 35.26 -52.51
C PRO A 204 21.78 34.54 -51.18
N GLY A 205 22.82 33.76 -50.95
CA GLY A 205 23.00 33.06 -49.69
C GLY A 205 23.09 34.03 -48.51
N HIS A 206 22.30 33.78 -47.48
CA HIS A 206 22.36 34.59 -46.30
C HIS A 206 22.31 33.76 -44.99
N TYR A 207 22.78 34.35 -43.90
CA TYR A 207 22.97 33.69 -42.62
C TYR A 207 22.15 34.40 -41.56
N ARG A 208 21.43 33.59 -40.76
CA ARG A 208 20.59 34.09 -39.67
C ARG A 208 21.09 33.53 -38.36
N LEU A 209 21.23 34.40 -37.35
CA LEU A 209 21.61 34.03 -35.99
C LEU A 209 20.49 34.48 -35.06
N GLY A 210 19.92 33.49 -34.32
CA GLY A 210 18.85 33.72 -33.38
C GLY A 210 19.23 33.26 -31.96
N LEU A 211 18.72 33.99 -30.95
CA LEU A 211 18.81 33.62 -29.57
C LEU A 211 17.37 33.67 -28.96
N ALA A 212 16.97 32.61 -28.30
CA ALA A 212 15.70 32.53 -27.58
C ALA A 212 15.94 32.22 -26.11
N TRP A 213 15.23 32.91 -25.23
CA TRP A 213 15.26 32.73 -23.78
C TRP A 213 13.88 32.47 -23.23
N ARG A 214 13.78 31.47 -22.34
CA ARG A 214 12.55 31.11 -21.62
C ARG A 214 12.74 31.32 -20.12
N PRO A 215 12.56 32.58 -19.61
CA PRO A 215 12.80 32.90 -18.20
C PRO A 215 11.84 32.18 -17.25
N ARG A 216 10.62 31.89 -17.70
CA ARG A 216 9.59 31.16 -16.97
C ARG A 216 8.68 30.38 -17.91
N GLU A 217 7.88 29.50 -17.38
CA GLU A 217 6.88 28.80 -18.18
C GLU A 217 5.94 29.76 -18.89
N GLY A 218 5.62 29.49 -20.13
CA GLY A 218 4.76 30.32 -20.97
C GLY A 218 5.40 31.57 -21.56
N LEU A 219 6.56 32.07 -21.10
CA LEU A 219 7.22 33.27 -21.63
C LEU A 219 8.43 32.94 -22.49
N ILE A 220 8.45 33.44 -23.71
CA ILE A 220 9.57 33.38 -24.63
C ILE A 220 9.97 34.80 -25.01
N LEU A 221 11.26 35.09 -24.91
CA LEU A 221 11.89 36.29 -25.47
C LEU A 221 12.89 35.87 -26.51
N ALA A 222 12.89 36.50 -27.67
CA ALA A 222 13.76 36.16 -28.80
C ALA A 222 14.42 37.37 -29.42
N SER A 223 15.65 37.20 -29.87
CA SER A 223 16.34 38.13 -30.75
C SER A 223 16.91 37.36 -31.93
N GLU A 224 16.92 38.01 -33.07
CA GLU A 224 17.47 37.44 -34.29
C GLU A 224 18.16 38.55 -35.10
N MET A 225 19.24 38.21 -35.75
CA MET A 225 20.04 39.11 -36.53
C MET A 225 20.45 38.46 -37.87
N ASP A 226 20.23 39.18 -38.95
CA ASP A 226 20.74 39.05 -40.31
C ASP A 226 20.98 40.45 -40.84
N ASP A 227 20.43 40.84 -42.00
CA ASP A 227 20.36 42.22 -42.45
C ASP A 227 19.40 43.08 -41.61
N TYR A 228 18.60 42.41 -40.79
CA TYR A 228 17.68 43.01 -39.82
C TYR A 228 18.05 42.60 -38.40
N LEU A 229 17.78 43.53 -37.46
CA LEU A 229 17.64 43.16 -36.06
C LEU A 229 16.17 42.93 -35.77
N ARG A 230 15.83 41.75 -35.23
CA ARG A 230 14.48 41.38 -34.84
C ARG A 230 14.45 41.08 -33.36
N LEU A 231 13.45 41.59 -32.69
CA LEU A 231 13.17 41.34 -31.30
C LEU A 231 11.70 40.88 -31.18
N GLY A 232 11.45 39.80 -30.43
CA GLY A 232 10.11 39.29 -30.31
C GLY A 232 9.87 38.69 -28.93
N GLY A 233 8.61 38.70 -28.51
CA GLY A 233 8.12 38.10 -27.27
C GLY A 233 6.81 37.37 -27.47
N GLU A 234 6.64 36.25 -26.79
CA GLU A 234 5.43 35.44 -26.73
C GLU A 234 5.13 35.09 -25.27
N TYR A 235 3.88 35.31 -24.85
CA TYR A 235 3.41 34.90 -23.53
C TYR A 235 2.10 34.10 -23.64
N TRP A 236 2.10 32.88 -23.07
CA TRP A 236 0.96 32.00 -23.03
C TRP A 236 0.24 32.12 -21.67
N LEU A 237 -1.02 32.52 -21.71
CA LEU A 237 -1.94 32.54 -20.58
C LEU A 237 -2.65 31.19 -20.50
N ALA A 238 -2.49 30.48 -19.37
CA ALA A 238 -3.06 29.15 -19.12
C ALA A 238 -2.83 28.11 -20.25
N GLY A 239 -1.77 28.29 -21.08
CA GLY A 239 -1.49 27.41 -22.21
C GLY A 239 -2.52 27.47 -23.36
N GLN A 240 -3.50 28.37 -23.30
CA GLN A 240 -4.60 28.47 -24.27
C GLN A 240 -4.56 29.77 -25.09
N LEU A 241 -4.27 30.91 -24.48
CA LEU A 241 -4.22 32.21 -25.13
C LEU A 241 -2.78 32.71 -25.19
N ALA A 242 -2.27 32.95 -26.38
CA ALA A 242 -0.95 33.55 -26.60
C ALA A 242 -1.08 35.03 -26.95
N LEU A 243 -0.24 35.84 -26.32
CA LEU A 243 -0.04 37.27 -26.69
C LEU A 243 1.38 37.41 -27.24
N ARG A 244 1.52 38.10 -28.36
CA ARG A 244 2.81 38.27 -29.08
C ARG A 244 3.01 39.72 -29.46
N ALA A 245 4.28 40.11 -29.44
CA ALA A 245 4.70 41.41 -29.97
C ALA A 245 6.13 41.30 -30.52
N GLY A 246 6.42 42.02 -31.54
CA GLY A 246 7.73 42.05 -32.15
C GLY A 246 8.05 43.35 -32.89
N VAL A 247 9.34 43.54 -33.10
CA VAL A 247 9.88 44.66 -33.91
C VAL A 247 10.98 44.12 -34.85
N LYS A 248 11.05 44.66 -36.03
CA LYS A 248 12.04 44.34 -37.08
C LYS A 248 12.58 45.62 -37.59
N THR A 249 13.89 45.85 -37.51
CA THR A 249 14.59 47.07 -37.98
C THR A 249 15.71 46.67 -38.90
N GLU A 250 15.83 47.33 -40.04
CA GLU A 250 16.91 47.15 -40.99
C GLU A 250 18.24 47.71 -40.48
N LEU A 251 19.32 46.96 -40.53
CA LEU A 251 20.65 47.32 -40.00
C LEU A 251 21.51 48.10 -41.03
N ARG A 252 21.22 47.93 -42.33
CA ARG A 252 21.95 48.53 -43.43
C ARG A 252 20.97 49.09 -44.43
N SER A 253 20.85 50.42 -44.44
CA SER A 253 20.15 51.17 -45.48
C SER A 253 21.01 52.24 -46.08
N PRO A 254 21.23 52.23 -47.46
CA PRO A 254 21.89 53.34 -48.10
C PRO A 254 20.99 54.53 -48.44
N ASP A 255 19.66 54.39 -48.34
CA ASP A 255 18.75 55.42 -48.88
C ASP A 255 17.61 55.78 -47.92
N THR A 256 17.18 57.02 -47.99
CA THR A 256 16.24 57.75 -47.18
C THR A 256 14.80 57.24 -47.06
N PHE A 257 14.48 56.11 -47.67
CA PHE A 257 13.18 55.42 -47.57
C PHE A 257 13.15 54.27 -46.55
N ALA A 258 14.23 53.93 -45.93
CA ALA A 258 14.44 52.67 -45.26
C ALA A 258 14.62 52.72 -43.75
N ASP A 259 14.41 53.80 -43.10
CA ASP A 259 14.30 53.81 -41.63
C ASP A 259 12.96 53.17 -41.14
N ALA A 260 12.60 52.06 -41.78
CA ALA A 260 11.32 51.41 -41.59
C ALA A 260 11.43 50.34 -40.49
N THR A 261 11.33 50.75 -39.26
CA THR A 261 11.04 49.79 -38.15
C THR A 261 9.59 49.34 -38.28
N THR A 262 9.43 48.05 -38.53
CA THR A 262 8.12 47.38 -38.57
C THR A 262 7.78 46.84 -37.21
N ALA A 263 6.59 47.11 -36.72
CA ALA A 263 6.04 46.59 -35.46
C ALA A 263 4.93 45.57 -35.75
N SER A 264 4.99 44.45 -35.09
CA SER A 264 4.00 43.37 -35.19
C SER A 264 3.38 43.02 -33.85
N PHE A 265 2.10 42.69 -33.87
CA PHE A 265 1.35 42.20 -32.70
C PHE A 265 0.55 40.99 -33.13
N GLY A 266 0.29 40.05 -32.19
CA GLY A 266 -0.54 38.90 -32.50
C GLY A 266 -1.13 38.22 -31.29
N VAL A 267 -2.19 37.49 -31.59
CA VAL A 267 -2.87 36.62 -30.62
C VAL A 267 -2.97 35.22 -31.17
N GLY A 268 -2.89 34.23 -30.26
CA GLY A 268 -3.10 32.82 -30.61
C GLY A 268 -4.08 32.19 -29.64
N LEU A 269 -5.00 31.40 -30.15
CA LEU A 269 -5.97 30.63 -29.38
C LEU A 269 -5.76 29.15 -29.65
N LYS A 270 -5.46 28.41 -28.63
CA LYS A 270 -5.26 26.95 -28.72
C LYS A 270 -6.38 26.21 -28.01
N TYR A 271 -7.02 25.29 -28.73
CA TYR A 271 -8.04 24.41 -28.18
C TYR A 271 -7.81 22.98 -28.64
N ARG A 272 -7.52 22.07 -27.68
CA ARG A 272 -7.21 20.66 -27.98
C ARG A 272 -6.09 20.49 -29.01
N PHE A 273 -6.43 20.03 -30.20
CA PHE A 273 -5.51 19.75 -31.31
C PHE A 273 -5.40 20.92 -32.30
N ALA A 274 -6.21 21.95 -32.17
CA ALA A 274 -6.27 23.09 -33.09
C ALA A 274 -5.73 24.36 -32.46
N GLN A 275 -5.03 25.18 -33.23
CA GLN A 275 -4.56 26.51 -32.86
C GLN A 275 -4.88 27.48 -33.97
N LEU A 276 -5.52 28.59 -33.65
CA LEU A 276 -5.80 29.71 -34.54
C LEU A 276 -4.91 30.88 -34.13
N ASP A 277 -4.16 31.42 -35.07
CA ASP A 277 -3.32 32.60 -34.83
C ASP A 277 -3.73 33.73 -35.74
N TYR A 278 -3.64 34.97 -35.21
CA TYR A 278 -3.79 36.19 -35.92
C TYR A 278 -2.59 37.08 -35.64
N ALA A 279 -2.08 37.75 -36.69
CA ALA A 279 -1.05 38.78 -36.57
C ALA A 279 -1.43 40.05 -37.36
N TYR A 280 -1.02 41.14 -36.82
CA TYR A 280 -1.11 42.47 -37.40
C TYR A 280 0.31 42.99 -37.48
N GLU A 281 0.72 43.39 -38.69
CA GLU A 281 2.02 43.99 -38.96
C GLU A 281 1.80 45.35 -39.59
N ARG A 282 2.37 46.40 -38.96
CA ARG A 282 2.26 47.76 -39.46
C ARG A 282 3.56 48.13 -40.18
N HIS A 283 3.42 48.43 -41.50
CA HIS A 283 4.51 49.01 -42.26
C HIS A 283 4.47 50.57 -42.11
N PRO A 284 5.63 51.28 -41.98
CA PRO A 284 5.64 52.72 -41.73
C PRO A 284 5.17 53.55 -42.92
N VAL A 285 5.27 53.03 -44.15
CA VAL A 285 4.93 53.75 -45.38
C VAL A 285 3.69 53.16 -46.05
N LEU A 286 3.62 51.86 -46.10
CA LEU A 286 2.51 51.08 -46.67
C LEU A 286 1.50 50.77 -45.52
N ASP A 287 0.29 50.49 -45.84
CA ASP A 287 -0.74 50.15 -44.80
C ASP A 287 -0.39 48.84 -44.07
N ALA A 288 -1.22 48.47 -43.11
CA ALA A 288 -1.05 47.27 -42.32
C ALA A 288 -1.39 46.01 -43.08
N THR A 289 -0.72 44.92 -42.76
CA THR A 289 -1.02 43.57 -43.25
C THR A 289 -1.62 42.74 -42.13
N HIS A 290 -2.68 41.99 -42.45
CA HIS A 290 -3.37 41.09 -41.57
C HIS A 290 -3.07 39.63 -41.96
N TYR A 291 -2.62 38.86 -41.00
CA TYR A 291 -2.28 37.46 -41.20
C TYR A 291 -3.14 36.55 -40.35
N THR A 292 -3.60 35.44 -40.91
CA THR A 292 -4.34 34.41 -40.16
C THR A 292 -3.74 33.04 -40.42
N SER A 293 -3.73 32.19 -39.41
CA SER A 293 -3.34 30.78 -39.62
C SER A 293 -4.16 29.82 -38.77
N LEU A 294 -4.29 28.59 -39.27
CA LEU A 294 -4.86 27.44 -38.58
C LEU A 294 -3.80 26.36 -38.53
N SER A 295 -3.45 25.91 -37.35
CA SER A 295 -2.57 24.76 -37.14
C SER A 295 -3.30 23.62 -36.47
N LEU A 296 -3.15 22.40 -37.00
CA LEU A 296 -3.71 21.17 -36.43
C LEU A 296 -2.58 20.25 -36.04
N SER A 297 -2.57 19.79 -34.79
CA SER A 297 -1.54 18.88 -34.25
C SER A 297 -2.14 17.55 -33.83
N TYR A 298 -1.48 16.46 -34.16
CA TYR A 298 -1.91 15.10 -33.85
C TYR A 298 -0.75 14.30 -33.21
N ASN A 299 -1.02 13.75 -31.99
CA ASN A 299 -0.11 12.86 -31.31
C ASN A 299 -0.79 11.52 -31.10
N PRO A 300 -0.51 10.49 -31.93
CA PRO A 300 -1.19 9.20 -31.85
C PRO A 300 -0.86 8.50 -30.54
N LYS A 301 -1.90 8.10 -29.80
CA LYS A 301 -1.77 7.21 -28.63
C LYS A 301 -1.36 5.82 -29.12
N VAL A 302 -0.25 5.31 -28.63
CA VAL A 302 0.26 3.98 -29.00
C VAL A 302 -0.14 2.89 -28.00
N VAL A 303 -0.49 3.25 -26.77
CA VAL A 303 -1.02 2.32 -25.79
C VAL A 303 -2.54 2.40 -25.79
N THR A 304 -3.20 1.24 -25.74
CA THR A 304 -4.66 1.11 -25.71
C THR A 304 -5.06 0.11 -24.65
N ILE A 305 -6.14 0.38 -23.93
CA ILE A 305 -6.78 -0.56 -23.01
C ILE A 305 -7.78 -1.37 -23.83
N LYS A 306 -7.44 -2.61 -24.19
CA LYS A 306 -8.30 -3.50 -24.99
C LYS A 306 -9.41 -4.08 -24.15
N ASP A 307 -9.06 -4.55 -22.95
CA ASP A 307 -10.00 -5.09 -21.97
C ASP A 307 -9.54 -4.80 -20.55
N ALA A 308 -10.50 -4.76 -19.59
CA ALA A 308 -10.19 -4.59 -18.19
C ALA A 308 -11.37 -5.09 -17.35
N THR A 309 -11.09 -5.97 -16.38
CA THR A 309 -12.12 -6.67 -15.61
C THR A 309 -11.69 -6.83 -14.16
N ILE A 310 -12.61 -6.56 -13.23
CA ILE A 310 -12.47 -6.91 -11.82
C ILE A 310 -12.96 -8.34 -11.64
N ARG A 311 -12.10 -9.23 -11.13
CA ARG A 311 -12.40 -10.65 -10.99
C ARG A 311 -13.52 -10.96 -10.00
N PRO A 312 -13.49 -10.44 -8.74
CA PRO A 312 -14.59 -10.69 -7.82
C PRO A 312 -15.82 -9.86 -8.21
N SER A 313 -16.96 -10.54 -8.34
CA SER A 313 -18.25 -9.90 -8.55
C SER A 313 -19.32 -10.72 -7.83
N PRO A 314 -19.83 -10.22 -6.72
CA PRO A 314 -19.60 -8.94 -6.05
C PRO A 314 -18.22 -8.80 -5.38
N VAL A 315 -17.84 -7.56 -5.06
CA VAL A 315 -16.68 -7.24 -4.21
C VAL A 315 -17.17 -7.11 -2.78
N PHE A 316 -16.66 -7.95 -1.88
CA PHE A 316 -16.98 -7.90 -0.45
C PHE A 316 -15.95 -7.08 0.32
N ARG A 317 -16.40 -6.06 1.05
CA ARG A 317 -15.51 -5.26 1.90
C ARG A 317 -14.85 -6.10 3.00
N SER A 318 -15.55 -7.06 3.56
CA SER A 318 -15.01 -8.00 4.55
C SER A 318 -13.77 -8.78 4.06
N LEU A 319 -13.60 -8.91 2.74
CA LEU A 319 -12.47 -9.61 2.12
C LEU A 319 -11.35 -8.68 1.63
N TYR A 320 -11.31 -7.40 2.05
CA TYR A 320 -10.33 -6.44 1.51
C TYR A 320 -8.88 -6.91 1.72
N ALA A 321 -8.56 -7.52 2.85
CA ALA A 321 -7.23 -8.04 3.14
C ALA A 321 -6.88 -9.25 2.25
N HIS A 322 -7.86 -10.12 1.94
CA HIS A 322 -7.69 -11.22 1.00
C HIS A 322 -7.36 -10.73 -0.41
N TYR A 323 -7.99 -9.66 -0.88
CA TYR A 323 -7.74 -9.10 -2.22
C TYR A 323 -6.35 -8.48 -2.36
N GLN A 324 -5.68 -8.13 -1.27
CA GLN A 324 -4.28 -7.68 -1.29
C GLN A 324 -3.30 -8.82 -1.59
N GLU A 325 -3.69 -10.06 -1.33
CA GLU A 325 -2.86 -11.26 -1.52
C GLU A 325 -3.31 -12.10 -2.72
N SER A 326 -4.53 -11.90 -3.21
CA SER A 326 -5.13 -12.62 -4.33
C SER A 326 -5.21 -11.76 -5.59
N GLU A 327 -5.33 -12.43 -6.74
CA GLU A 327 -5.53 -11.76 -8.02
C GLU A 327 -6.91 -11.10 -8.08
N PHE A 328 -6.93 -9.78 -8.25
CA PHE A 328 -8.14 -8.97 -8.18
C PHE A 328 -8.56 -8.35 -9.50
N PHE A 329 -7.58 -7.89 -10.29
CA PHE A 329 -7.85 -7.08 -11.47
C PHE A 329 -7.06 -7.57 -12.68
N ASP A 330 -7.74 -7.74 -13.80
CA ASP A 330 -7.17 -8.07 -15.09
C ASP A 330 -7.25 -6.87 -16.03
N VAL A 331 -6.17 -6.61 -16.78
CA VAL A 331 -6.18 -5.64 -17.86
C VAL A 331 -5.43 -6.17 -19.08
N VAL A 332 -5.99 -5.99 -20.25
CA VAL A 332 -5.35 -6.29 -21.53
C VAL A 332 -4.93 -4.98 -22.19
N LEU A 333 -3.62 -4.79 -22.32
CA LEU A 333 -3.01 -3.59 -22.89
C LEU A 333 -2.42 -3.91 -24.26
N GLY A 334 -2.68 -3.04 -25.22
CA GLY A 334 -2.08 -3.11 -26.56
C GLY A 334 -1.01 -2.03 -26.71
N ASN A 335 0.13 -2.38 -27.29
CA ASN A 335 1.16 -1.47 -27.74
C ASN A 335 1.29 -1.54 -29.26
N SER A 336 0.96 -0.44 -29.96
CA SER A 336 1.11 -0.32 -31.41
C SER A 336 2.44 0.29 -31.85
N ALA A 337 3.34 0.63 -30.92
CA ALA A 337 4.66 1.14 -31.23
C ALA A 337 5.62 0.02 -31.68
N GLN A 338 6.67 0.40 -32.42
CA GLN A 338 7.77 -0.49 -32.83
C GLN A 338 8.76 -0.79 -31.70
N GLU A 339 8.61 -0.13 -30.55
CA GLU A 339 9.47 -0.21 -29.36
C GLU A 339 8.66 -0.62 -28.13
N ALA A 340 9.36 -1.14 -27.12
CA ALA A 340 8.73 -1.43 -25.84
C ALA A 340 8.37 -0.13 -25.12
N VAL A 341 7.17 -0.09 -24.56
CA VAL A 341 6.65 1.07 -23.82
C VAL A 341 6.52 0.72 -22.34
N ARG A 342 7.21 1.48 -21.50
CA ARG A 342 6.99 1.43 -20.04
C ARG A 342 5.76 2.25 -19.70
N ALA A 343 4.83 1.66 -18.96
CA ALA A 343 3.59 2.30 -18.58
C ALA A 343 3.25 2.02 -17.11
N THR A 344 2.60 2.97 -16.46
CA THR A 344 2.00 2.79 -15.13
C THR A 344 0.52 2.55 -15.30
N VAL A 345 0.05 1.40 -14.83
CA VAL A 345 -1.37 1.04 -14.78
C VAL A 345 -1.91 1.43 -13.43
N SER A 346 -2.99 2.18 -13.40
CA SER A 346 -3.66 2.58 -12.15
C SER A 346 -5.09 2.09 -12.15
N LEU A 347 -5.54 1.50 -11.05
CA LEU A 347 -6.94 1.16 -10.80
C LEU A 347 -7.45 1.99 -9.63
N PHE A 348 -8.61 2.60 -9.78
CA PHE A 348 -9.29 3.30 -8.72
C PHE A 348 -10.70 2.74 -8.51
N LEU A 349 -10.96 2.22 -7.31
CA LEU A 349 -12.28 1.84 -6.83
C LEU A 349 -12.78 2.89 -5.83
N PRO A 350 -13.74 3.73 -6.21
CA PRO A 350 -14.32 4.71 -5.29
C PRO A 350 -14.86 4.03 -4.02
N ARG A 351 -14.68 4.67 -2.87
CA ARG A 351 -15.11 4.20 -1.53
C ARG A 351 -14.41 2.94 -0.98
N MET A 352 -13.42 2.42 -1.69
CA MET A 352 -12.53 1.35 -1.20
C MET A 352 -11.06 1.75 -1.27
N MET A 353 -10.75 2.80 -2.01
CA MET A 353 -9.41 3.34 -2.16
C MET A 353 -9.45 4.86 -1.97
N SER A 354 -8.57 5.42 -1.17
CA SER A 354 -8.31 6.87 -1.07
C SER A 354 -7.40 7.34 -2.20
N THR A 355 -6.45 6.49 -2.60
CA THR A 355 -5.54 6.70 -3.72
C THR A 355 -5.62 5.52 -4.69
N PRO A 356 -5.44 5.75 -6.01
CA PRO A 356 -5.39 4.66 -6.98
C PRO A 356 -4.24 3.70 -6.69
N HIS A 357 -4.51 2.40 -6.78
CA HIS A 357 -3.46 1.39 -6.84
C HIS A 357 -2.68 1.54 -8.15
N GLN A 358 -1.34 1.45 -8.12
CA GLN A 358 -0.48 1.68 -9.28
C GLN A 358 0.58 0.60 -9.41
N GLU A 359 0.76 0.11 -10.65
CA GLU A 359 1.78 -0.87 -10.99
C GLU A 359 2.48 -0.51 -12.29
N GLU A 360 3.80 -0.70 -12.34
CA GLU A 360 4.58 -0.50 -13.57
C GLU A 360 4.62 -1.76 -14.42
N VAL A 361 4.36 -1.60 -15.72
CA VAL A 361 4.43 -2.68 -16.71
C VAL A 361 5.28 -2.27 -17.89
N VAL A 362 5.88 -3.25 -18.57
CA VAL A 362 6.58 -3.04 -19.83
C VAL A 362 5.81 -3.75 -20.92
N LEU A 363 5.30 -2.96 -21.86
CA LEU A 363 4.53 -3.43 -23.02
C LEU A 363 5.49 -3.74 -24.16
N PRO A 364 5.64 -5.01 -24.61
CA PRO A 364 6.48 -5.34 -25.75
C PRO A 364 6.01 -4.62 -27.04
N PRO A 365 6.90 -4.46 -28.03
CA PRO A 365 6.54 -3.86 -29.30
C PRO A 365 5.43 -4.62 -30.01
N GLN A 366 4.48 -3.91 -30.59
CA GLN A 366 3.39 -4.46 -31.41
C GLN A 366 2.66 -5.65 -30.79
N SER A 367 2.46 -5.60 -29.47
CA SER A 367 1.86 -6.68 -28.69
C SER A 367 0.51 -6.31 -28.10
N ALA A 368 -0.16 -7.34 -27.59
CA ALA A 368 -1.29 -7.19 -26.69
C ALA A 368 -1.11 -8.20 -25.56
N GLU A 369 -0.84 -7.69 -24.36
CA GLU A 369 -0.51 -8.50 -23.20
C GLU A 369 -1.58 -8.34 -22.12
N LYS A 370 -1.84 -9.43 -21.42
CA LYS A 370 -2.71 -9.46 -20.24
C LYS A 370 -1.86 -9.36 -18.99
N TYR A 371 -2.21 -8.42 -18.14
CA TYR A 371 -1.63 -8.22 -16.80
C TYR A 371 -2.70 -8.49 -15.76
N THR A 372 -2.29 -9.15 -14.69
CA THR A 372 -3.14 -9.45 -13.55
C THR A 372 -2.52 -8.85 -12.31
N PHE A 373 -3.30 -8.11 -11.53
CA PHE A 373 -2.83 -7.37 -10.37
C PHE A 373 -3.57 -7.78 -9.11
N LYS A 374 -2.83 -7.78 -8.01
CA LYS A 374 -3.36 -7.63 -6.66
C LYS A 374 -3.60 -6.14 -6.43
N VAL A 375 -4.45 -5.79 -5.47
CA VAL A 375 -4.76 -4.38 -5.22
C VAL A 375 -4.69 -4.07 -3.72
N THR A 376 -4.25 -2.88 -3.39
CA THR A 376 -4.27 -2.38 -2.02
C THR A 376 -5.51 -1.53 -1.80
N PHE A 377 -6.27 -1.86 -0.77
CA PHE A 377 -7.41 -1.08 -0.30
C PHE A 377 -7.03 -0.27 0.92
N ASP A 378 -7.81 0.77 1.18
CA ASP A 378 -7.61 1.64 2.33
C ASP A 378 -8.38 1.09 3.56
N PRO A 379 -7.68 0.62 4.61
CA PRO A 379 -8.33 0.10 5.82
C PRO A 379 -9.19 1.14 6.53
N ASP A 380 -8.85 2.43 6.45
CA ASP A 380 -9.62 3.49 7.10
C ASP A 380 -11.01 3.64 6.49
N LEU A 381 -11.14 3.41 5.17
CA LEU A 381 -12.43 3.43 4.50
C LEU A 381 -13.34 2.25 4.92
N PHE A 382 -12.76 1.14 5.38
CA PHE A 382 -13.52 0.02 5.92
C PHE A 382 -14.22 0.37 7.24
N ASN A 383 -13.60 1.18 8.07
CA ASN A 383 -14.11 1.55 9.39
C ASN A 383 -15.08 2.75 9.36
N GLN A 384 -15.31 3.38 8.21
CA GLN A 384 -16.26 4.47 8.08
C GLN A 384 -17.71 3.98 8.13
N PRO A 385 -18.65 4.80 8.63
CA PRO A 385 -20.08 4.42 8.71
C PRO A 385 -20.67 4.00 7.36
N GLU A 386 -20.25 4.63 6.28
CA GLU A 386 -20.68 4.35 4.91
C GLU A 386 -20.28 2.95 4.42
N ALA A 387 -19.28 2.35 5.04
CA ALA A 387 -18.84 1.00 4.71
C ALA A 387 -19.86 -0.08 5.11
N ALA A 388 -20.75 0.21 6.04
CA ALA A 388 -21.82 -0.70 6.44
C ALA A 388 -22.85 -0.97 5.33
N TYR A 389 -22.97 -0.05 4.38
CA TYR A 389 -23.99 -0.12 3.33
C TYR A 389 -23.45 -0.66 2.01
N ASP A 390 -24.34 -1.34 1.29
CA ASP A 390 -24.08 -1.78 -0.07
C ASP A 390 -23.98 -0.58 -1.02
N ASN A 391 -23.06 -0.65 -1.96
CA ASN A 391 -22.83 0.40 -2.92
C ASN A 391 -22.58 -0.14 -4.31
N PHE A 392 -22.95 0.67 -5.31
CA PHE A 392 -22.46 0.47 -6.65
C PHE A 392 -21.42 1.54 -6.98
N VAL A 393 -20.28 1.11 -7.50
CA VAL A 393 -19.19 1.99 -7.89
C VAL A 393 -18.86 1.83 -9.37
N ASN A 394 -18.33 2.90 -9.97
CA ASN A 394 -17.80 2.86 -11.33
C ASN A 394 -16.26 2.92 -11.22
N PRO A 395 -15.56 1.79 -11.34
CA PRO A 395 -14.12 1.77 -11.29
C PRO A 395 -13.51 2.43 -12.53
N VAL A 396 -12.33 3.00 -12.37
CA VAL A 396 -11.61 3.64 -13.48
C VAL A 396 -10.22 3.04 -13.57
N VAL A 397 -9.85 2.66 -14.78
CA VAL A 397 -8.49 2.24 -15.13
C VAL A 397 -7.83 3.33 -15.92
N GLN A 398 -6.63 3.71 -15.49
CA GLN A 398 -5.83 4.71 -16.18
C GLN A 398 -4.46 4.11 -16.48
N VAL A 399 -3.98 4.30 -17.71
CA VAL A 399 -2.65 3.90 -18.12
C VAL A 399 -1.86 5.14 -18.52
N ARG A 400 -0.78 5.42 -17.80
CA ARG A 400 0.14 6.52 -18.06
C ARG A 400 1.43 5.99 -18.66
N TYR A 401 1.91 6.62 -19.68
CA TYR A 401 3.18 6.30 -20.30
C TYR A 401 3.84 7.54 -20.88
N SER A 402 5.15 7.56 -20.91
CA SER A 402 5.88 8.65 -21.52
C SER A 402 6.30 8.27 -22.93
N ARG A 403 5.94 9.09 -23.90
CA ARG A 403 6.42 9.01 -25.27
C ARG A 403 6.91 10.38 -25.72
N ASN A 404 8.09 10.41 -26.29
CA ASN A 404 8.68 11.66 -26.76
C ASN A 404 8.77 12.73 -25.66
N ARG A 405 9.05 12.35 -24.41
CA ARG A 405 9.06 13.21 -23.20
C ARG A 405 7.72 13.89 -22.90
N GLN A 406 6.65 13.45 -23.49
CA GLN A 406 5.29 13.86 -23.15
C GLN A 406 4.57 12.70 -22.45
N GLU A 407 4.00 13.00 -21.32
CA GLU A 407 3.13 12.04 -20.65
C GLU A 407 1.83 11.89 -21.45
N GLN A 408 1.49 10.65 -21.73
CA GLN A 408 0.25 10.24 -22.38
C GLN A 408 -0.61 9.47 -21.38
N VAL A 409 -1.88 9.75 -21.38
CA VAL A 409 -2.84 9.10 -20.49
C VAL A 409 -3.95 8.47 -21.33
N VAL A 410 -4.19 7.19 -21.07
CA VAL A 410 -5.35 6.46 -21.61
C VAL A 410 -6.20 6.04 -20.42
N GLU A 411 -7.48 6.35 -20.48
CA GLU A 411 -8.42 6.07 -19.39
C GLU A 411 -9.62 5.29 -19.91
N ARG A 412 -10.11 4.37 -19.10
CA ARG A 412 -11.32 3.59 -19.38
C ARG A 412 -12.12 3.42 -18.09
N ALA A 413 -13.36 3.85 -18.11
CA ALA A 413 -14.33 3.50 -17.08
C ALA A 413 -14.73 2.03 -17.27
N LEU A 414 -14.77 1.28 -16.18
CA LEU A 414 -15.24 -0.11 -16.17
C LEU A 414 -16.75 -0.18 -15.94
N ASP A 415 -17.30 -1.36 -16.14
CA ASP A 415 -18.68 -1.64 -15.81
C ASP A 415 -18.92 -1.43 -14.32
N ARG A 416 -20.16 -1.10 -13.99
CA ARG A 416 -20.60 -0.84 -12.63
C ARG A 416 -20.45 -2.08 -11.76
N VAL A 417 -19.71 -1.97 -10.66
CA VAL A 417 -19.40 -3.05 -9.72
C VAL A 417 -20.24 -2.89 -8.46
N TYR A 418 -20.86 -3.98 -8.02
CA TYR A 418 -21.51 -4.04 -6.72
C TYR A 418 -20.47 -4.32 -5.64
N VAL A 419 -20.39 -3.41 -4.67
CA VAL A 419 -19.54 -3.52 -3.49
C VAL A 419 -20.44 -3.75 -2.28
N ALA A 420 -20.36 -4.95 -1.73
CA ALA A 420 -21.14 -5.35 -0.56
C ALA A 420 -20.66 -4.63 0.69
N GLY A 421 -21.57 -4.29 1.60
CA GLY A 421 -21.28 -3.69 2.89
C GLY A 421 -20.34 -4.57 3.73
N ARG A 422 -19.64 -3.95 4.69
CA ARG A 422 -18.58 -4.64 5.47
C ARG A 422 -19.08 -5.84 6.29
N GLY A 423 -20.37 -5.84 6.68
CA GLY A 423 -21.01 -6.95 7.38
C GLY A 423 -21.61 -8.01 6.44
N LYS A 424 -21.47 -7.86 5.12
CA LYS A 424 -22.06 -8.81 4.18
C LYS A 424 -21.21 -10.07 4.01
N LEU A 425 -21.92 -11.22 4.04
CA LEU A 425 -21.38 -12.56 3.91
C LEU A 425 -22.11 -13.32 2.78
N SER A 426 -21.38 -14.13 2.05
CA SER A 426 -21.95 -15.10 1.10
C SER A 426 -21.61 -16.52 1.50
N TRP A 427 -22.61 -17.32 1.78
CA TRP A 427 -22.47 -18.75 2.09
C TRP A 427 -22.16 -19.60 0.83
N ASN A 428 -22.16 -19.00 -0.36
CA ASN A 428 -21.63 -19.62 -1.56
C ASN A 428 -20.08 -19.60 -1.64
N VAL A 429 -19.43 -18.74 -0.84
CA VAL A 429 -17.98 -18.64 -0.77
C VAL A 429 -17.52 -19.48 0.42
N PRO A 430 -16.92 -20.66 0.18
CA PRO A 430 -16.54 -21.57 1.25
C PRO A 430 -15.64 -20.88 2.29
N GLY A 431 -15.99 -21.03 3.56
CA GLY A 431 -15.21 -20.51 4.67
C GLY A 431 -15.16 -18.99 4.82
N MET A 432 -15.98 -18.23 4.07
CA MET A 432 -16.01 -16.77 4.15
C MET A 432 -16.34 -16.24 5.54
N ALA A 433 -17.09 -16.99 6.35
CA ALA A 433 -17.39 -16.65 7.75
C ALA A 433 -16.12 -16.41 8.58
N ALA A 434 -14.99 -17.04 8.22
CA ALA A 434 -13.71 -16.83 8.89
C ALA A 434 -13.18 -15.38 8.76
N ALA A 435 -13.62 -14.60 7.74
CA ALA A 435 -13.29 -13.19 7.63
C ALA A 435 -13.87 -12.32 8.76
N PHE A 436 -14.82 -12.84 9.51
CA PHE A 436 -15.45 -12.17 10.66
C PHE A 436 -14.88 -12.63 12.00
N VAL A 437 -14.05 -13.67 12.02
CA VAL A 437 -13.39 -14.20 13.22
C VAL A 437 -12.20 -13.31 13.57
N THR A 438 -12.31 -12.58 14.69
CA THR A 438 -11.33 -11.56 15.10
C THR A 438 -10.71 -11.86 16.47
N PRO A 439 -9.95 -12.96 16.64
CA PRO A 439 -9.40 -13.36 17.94
C PRO A 439 -8.36 -12.36 18.49
N ALA A 440 -7.70 -11.58 17.63
CA ALA A 440 -6.73 -10.57 18.02
C ALA A 440 -7.35 -9.22 18.42
N ASP A 441 -8.67 -9.05 18.24
CA ASP A 441 -9.39 -7.85 18.68
C ASP A 441 -9.24 -7.62 20.17
N LEU A 442 -8.96 -6.37 20.58
CA LEU A 442 -8.74 -6.02 21.99
C LEU A 442 -9.94 -6.32 22.88
N ALA A 443 -11.17 -6.18 22.37
CA ALA A 443 -12.38 -6.52 23.10
C ALA A 443 -12.49 -8.03 23.35
N VAL A 444 -12.22 -8.82 22.31
CA VAL A 444 -12.24 -10.30 22.37
C VAL A 444 -11.12 -10.80 23.27
N ALA A 445 -9.90 -10.33 23.07
CA ALA A 445 -8.74 -10.76 23.85
C ALA A 445 -8.86 -10.35 25.33
N GLY A 446 -9.35 -9.13 25.59
CA GLY A 446 -9.59 -8.63 26.95
C GLY A 446 -10.63 -9.44 27.68
N LEU A 447 -11.73 -9.82 27.04
CA LEU A 447 -12.77 -10.64 27.63
C LEU A 447 -12.29 -12.08 27.87
N ALA A 448 -11.74 -12.74 26.83
CA ALA A 448 -11.36 -14.14 26.94
C ALA A 448 -10.25 -14.37 27.97
N ARG A 449 -9.14 -13.64 27.85
CA ARG A 449 -7.99 -13.78 28.78
C ARG A 449 -8.31 -13.28 30.16
N GLY A 450 -9.03 -12.14 30.26
CA GLY A 450 -9.41 -11.58 31.55
C GLY A 450 -10.30 -12.51 32.37
N LEU A 451 -11.25 -13.21 31.73
CA LEU A 451 -12.10 -14.21 32.42
C LEU A 451 -11.30 -15.43 32.86
N VAL A 452 -10.48 -16.00 31.96
CA VAL A 452 -9.64 -17.17 32.28
C VAL A 452 -8.68 -16.84 33.43
N GLN A 453 -8.01 -15.69 33.39
CA GLN A 453 -7.11 -15.26 34.47
C GLN A 453 -7.86 -15.07 35.81
N ARG A 454 -9.03 -14.42 35.78
CA ARG A 454 -9.85 -14.21 37.00
C ARG A 454 -10.30 -15.51 37.65
N HIS A 455 -10.58 -16.55 36.85
CA HIS A 455 -11.13 -17.83 37.32
C HIS A 455 -10.13 -18.99 37.26
N ASP A 456 -8.81 -18.71 37.11
CA ASP A 456 -7.78 -19.75 36.96
C ASP A 456 -7.79 -20.77 38.08
N GLY A 457 -7.96 -20.34 39.34
CA GLY A 457 -8.09 -21.25 40.50
C GLY A 457 -9.27 -22.23 40.39
N LEU A 458 -10.42 -21.77 39.90
CA LEU A 458 -11.58 -22.60 39.66
C LEU A 458 -11.37 -23.58 38.51
N LEU A 459 -10.81 -23.07 37.38
CA LEU A 459 -10.50 -23.88 36.21
C LEU A 459 -9.50 -24.97 36.55
N ALA A 460 -8.47 -24.66 37.35
CA ALA A 460 -7.49 -25.61 37.80
C ALA A 460 -8.12 -26.71 38.67
N ALA A 461 -8.89 -26.31 39.69
CA ALA A 461 -9.45 -27.22 40.70
C ALA A 461 -10.55 -28.11 40.15
N LYS A 462 -11.40 -27.62 39.24
CA LYS A 462 -12.61 -28.31 38.80
C LYS A 462 -12.58 -28.80 37.37
N PHE A 463 -11.78 -28.20 36.53
CA PHE A 463 -11.73 -28.51 35.10
C PHE A 463 -10.34 -28.92 34.63
N ASN A 464 -9.36 -28.98 35.52
CA ASN A 464 -7.95 -29.23 35.16
C ASN A 464 -7.49 -28.34 34.00
N ARG A 465 -7.90 -27.08 34.00
CA ARG A 465 -7.65 -26.09 32.91
C ARG A 465 -8.00 -26.57 31.51
N SER A 466 -8.93 -27.53 31.38
CA SER A 466 -9.35 -28.13 30.11
C SER A 466 -9.98 -27.09 29.17
N ASN A 467 -9.96 -27.37 27.85
CA ASN A 467 -10.67 -26.56 26.85
C ASN A 467 -12.18 -26.52 27.11
N ILE A 468 -12.77 -27.61 27.62
CA ILE A 468 -14.18 -27.68 27.97
C ILE A 468 -14.50 -26.70 29.12
N GLY A 469 -13.67 -26.65 30.17
CA GLY A 469 -13.85 -25.69 31.26
C GLY A 469 -13.72 -24.23 30.82
N LYS A 470 -12.76 -23.92 29.98
CA LYS A 470 -12.61 -22.57 29.42
C LYS A 470 -13.80 -22.18 28.54
N ALA A 471 -14.30 -23.11 27.70
CA ALA A 471 -15.48 -22.90 26.86
C ALA A 471 -16.74 -22.66 27.71
N ALA A 472 -16.97 -23.45 28.78
CA ALA A 472 -18.09 -23.26 29.70
C ALA A 472 -18.03 -21.88 30.37
N LEU A 473 -16.87 -21.47 30.88
CA LEU A 473 -16.66 -20.15 31.47
C LEU A 473 -17.03 -19.00 30.50
N LEU A 474 -16.51 -19.06 29.26
CA LEU A 474 -16.79 -18.05 28.24
C LEU A 474 -18.28 -18.04 27.84
N PHE A 475 -18.89 -19.20 27.66
CA PHE A 475 -20.29 -19.35 27.29
C PHE A 475 -21.22 -18.72 28.34
N ASP A 476 -21.00 -19.04 29.61
CA ASP A 476 -21.77 -18.50 30.74
C ASP A 476 -21.55 -16.99 30.89
N ALA A 477 -20.32 -16.52 30.68
CA ALA A 477 -20.01 -15.09 30.71
C ALA A 477 -20.81 -14.31 29.65
N LEU A 478 -20.97 -14.83 28.43
CA LEU A 478 -21.78 -14.21 27.38
C LEU A 478 -23.25 -14.15 27.79
N GLY A 479 -23.73 -15.16 28.51
CA GLY A 479 -25.08 -15.16 29.15
C GLY A 479 -25.27 -14.03 30.17
N VAL A 480 -24.25 -13.78 31.02
CA VAL A 480 -24.25 -12.66 32.00
C VAL A 480 -24.17 -11.30 31.28
N TYR A 481 -23.46 -11.23 30.18
CA TYR A 481 -23.42 -10.05 29.27
C TYR A 481 -24.78 -9.73 28.66
N LYS A 482 -25.78 -10.58 28.86
CA LYS A 482 -27.13 -10.47 28.26
C LYS A 482 -27.09 -10.49 26.72
N ILE A 483 -26.13 -11.20 26.15
CA ILE A 483 -26.13 -11.51 24.72
C ILE A 483 -27.22 -12.56 24.49
N ARG A 484 -28.11 -12.31 23.54
CA ARG A 484 -29.29 -13.13 23.26
C ARG A 484 -29.48 -13.37 21.80
N TYR A 485 -29.94 -14.55 21.49
CA TYR A 485 -30.36 -14.90 20.14
C TYR A 485 -31.67 -14.18 19.76
N GLN A 486 -31.66 -13.62 18.54
CA GLN A 486 -32.86 -13.16 17.87
C GLN A 486 -32.70 -13.41 16.39
N ALA A 487 -33.55 -14.25 15.79
CA ALA A 487 -33.52 -14.51 14.37
C ALA A 487 -33.69 -13.22 13.57
N ASP A 488 -32.93 -13.05 12.51
CA ASP A 488 -33.14 -11.97 11.54
C ASP A 488 -34.54 -12.14 10.90
N GLN A 489 -35.42 -11.17 11.17
CA GLN A 489 -36.79 -11.20 10.64
C GLN A 489 -36.83 -10.93 9.12
N LYS A 490 -35.84 -10.30 8.56
CA LYS A 490 -35.78 -9.94 7.13
C LYS A 490 -35.14 -11.05 6.29
N LEU A 491 -34.07 -11.66 6.82
CA LEU A 491 -33.28 -12.68 6.13
C LEU A 491 -32.89 -13.82 7.09
N PRO A 492 -33.88 -14.65 7.53
CA PRO A 492 -33.52 -15.78 8.38
C PRO A 492 -32.59 -16.74 7.60
N PHE A 493 -31.57 -17.30 8.29
CA PHE A 493 -30.57 -18.21 7.69
C PHE A 493 -31.23 -19.38 6.91
N ALA A 494 -32.40 -19.83 7.33
CA ALA A 494 -33.16 -20.84 6.61
C ALA A 494 -33.50 -20.44 5.18
N SER A 495 -33.72 -19.15 4.90
CA SER A 495 -33.92 -18.63 3.54
C SER A 495 -32.62 -18.59 2.76
N ILE A 496 -31.52 -18.27 3.41
CA ILE A 496 -30.17 -18.24 2.83
C ILE A 496 -29.69 -19.66 2.53
N ALA A 497 -29.98 -20.61 3.43
CA ALA A 497 -29.67 -22.03 3.20
C ALA A 497 -30.43 -22.61 1.99
N ALA A 498 -31.64 -22.09 1.71
CA ALA A 498 -32.44 -22.45 0.55
C ALA A 498 -31.97 -21.78 -0.75
N ASP A 499 -31.46 -20.55 -0.66
CA ASP A 499 -30.92 -19.76 -1.78
C ASP A 499 -29.62 -19.05 -1.37
N LYS A 500 -28.49 -19.73 -1.60
CA LYS A 500 -27.16 -19.21 -1.24
C LYS A 500 -26.69 -18.01 -2.09
N THR A 501 -27.49 -17.52 -3.04
CA THR A 501 -27.22 -16.28 -3.76
C THR A 501 -27.58 -15.03 -2.95
N ILE A 502 -28.33 -15.19 -1.89
CA ILE A 502 -28.68 -14.13 -0.94
C ILE A 502 -27.49 -13.87 -0.01
N PHE A 503 -27.16 -12.59 0.21
CA PHE A 503 -26.07 -12.18 1.10
C PHE A 503 -26.60 -12.02 2.52
N ASP A 504 -25.94 -12.67 3.44
CA ASP A 504 -26.18 -12.54 4.87
C ASP A 504 -25.56 -11.26 5.45
N THR A 505 -25.85 -10.98 6.71
CA THR A 505 -25.29 -9.82 7.41
C THR A 505 -24.78 -10.24 8.76
N VAL A 506 -23.46 -10.25 8.96
CA VAL A 506 -22.78 -10.66 10.17
C VAL A 506 -22.19 -9.46 10.91
N GLN A 507 -22.41 -9.39 12.21
CA GLN A 507 -21.78 -8.42 13.10
C GLN A 507 -20.39 -8.92 13.52
N TYR A 508 -19.41 -8.00 13.57
CA TYR A 508 -18.11 -8.35 14.14
C TYR A 508 -18.19 -8.52 15.67
N PRO A 509 -17.39 -9.41 16.27
CA PRO A 509 -17.39 -9.65 17.72
C PRO A 509 -17.29 -8.39 18.58
N SER A 510 -16.44 -7.43 18.22
CA SER A 510 -16.31 -6.14 18.92
C SER A 510 -17.56 -5.28 18.83
N GLU A 511 -18.29 -5.32 17.73
CA GLU A 511 -19.56 -4.60 17.55
C GLU A 511 -20.64 -5.19 18.47
N LEU A 512 -20.70 -6.52 18.55
CA LEU A 512 -21.63 -7.21 19.44
C LEU A 512 -21.26 -7.06 20.93
N LEU A 513 -19.96 -6.96 21.26
CA LEU A 513 -19.47 -6.70 22.61
C LEU A 513 -19.57 -5.22 23.02
N ALA A 514 -19.60 -4.27 22.08
CA ALA A 514 -19.68 -2.85 22.38
C ALA A 514 -20.94 -2.50 23.14
N LYS A 515 -20.84 -1.62 24.14
CA LYS A 515 -22.00 -1.05 24.83
C LYS A 515 -22.72 -0.10 23.90
N ALA A 516 -23.88 -0.46 23.39
CA ALA A 516 -24.78 0.54 22.81
C ALA A 516 -25.33 1.39 23.96
N ALA A 517 -25.14 2.70 23.92
CA ALA A 517 -25.64 3.62 24.96
C ALA A 517 -27.16 3.45 25.13
N GLY A 518 -27.58 3.00 26.32
CA GLY A 518 -28.99 2.86 26.68
C GLY A 518 -29.66 1.52 26.31
N VAL A 519 -28.90 0.52 25.80
CA VAL A 519 -29.45 -0.81 25.48
C VAL A 519 -28.85 -1.86 26.43
N ASP A 520 -29.68 -2.45 27.26
CA ASP A 520 -29.27 -3.47 28.26
C ASP A 520 -29.06 -4.87 27.67
N THR A 521 -29.64 -5.16 26.48
CA THR A 521 -29.59 -6.48 25.86
C THR A 521 -28.95 -6.37 24.48
N LYS A 522 -27.94 -7.16 24.21
CA LYS A 522 -27.26 -7.28 22.93
C LYS A 522 -27.88 -8.44 22.17
N ILE A 523 -28.12 -8.21 20.89
CA ILE A 523 -28.89 -9.13 20.05
C ILE A 523 -28.03 -9.49 18.85
N GLY A 524 -27.91 -10.79 18.58
CA GLY A 524 -27.33 -11.36 17.37
C GLY A 524 -28.15 -12.55 16.90
N ASP A 525 -28.00 -12.91 15.65
CA ASP A 525 -28.54 -14.17 15.13
C ASP A 525 -27.55 -15.33 15.25
N CYS A 526 -27.77 -16.46 14.56
CA CYS A 526 -26.95 -17.66 14.77
C CYS A 526 -25.49 -17.49 14.34
N ASP A 527 -25.22 -16.78 13.26
CA ASP A 527 -23.87 -16.55 12.74
C ASP A 527 -23.12 -15.47 13.55
N ASP A 528 -23.77 -14.39 13.98
CA ASP A 528 -23.24 -13.39 14.90
C ASP A 528 -22.70 -14.02 16.19
N LEU A 529 -23.55 -14.85 16.82
CA LEU A 529 -23.25 -15.50 18.10
C LEU A 529 -22.16 -16.55 17.93
N THR A 530 -22.19 -17.27 16.81
CA THR A 530 -21.18 -18.29 16.48
C THR A 530 -19.82 -17.65 16.23
N VAL A 531 -19.74 -16.58 15.42
CA VAL A 531 -18.49 -15.85 15.14
C VAL A 531 -17.90 -15.27 16.42
N LEU A 532 -18.73 -14.72 17.30
CA LEU A 532 -18.27 -14.21 18.60
C LEU A 532 -17.64 -15.32 19.45
N PHE A 533 -18.32 -16.46 19.62
CA PHE A 533 -17.83 -17.54 20.48
C PHE A 533 -16.58 -18.21 19.87
N VAL A 534 -16.56 -18.42 18.57
CA VAL A 534 -15.38 -18.87 17.81
C VAL A 534 -14.20 -17.93 18.07
N SER A 535 -14.37 -16.61 17.93
CA SER A 535 -13.30 -15.64 18.14
C SER A 535 -12.72 -15.67 19.57
N LEU A 536 -13.56 -15.88 20.58
CA LEU A 536 -13.13 -15.99 21.97
C LEU A 536 -12.29 -17.25 22.21
N LEU A 537 -12.72 -18.40 21.66
CA LEU A 537 -12.00 -19.67 21.81
C LEU A 537 -10.67 -19.66 21.01
N GLU A 538 -10.68 -19.15 19.79
CA GLU A 538 -9.47 -18.99 18.97
C GLU A 538 -8.43 -18.05 19.63
N ASN A 539 -8.89 -17.02 20.37
CA ASN A 539 -7.99 -16.18 21.18
C ASN A 539 -7.26 -16.96 22.27
N LEU A 540 -7.88 -18.02 22.80
CA LEU A 540 -7.29 -18.92 23.81
C LEU A 540 -6.52 -20.09 23.17
N SER A 541 -6.30 -20.06 21.87
CA SER A 541 -5.65 -21.14 21.10
C SER A 541 -6.43 -22.46 21.18
N ILE A 542 -7.75 -22.39 21.24
CA ILE A 542 -8.65 -23.54 21.15
C ILE A 542 -9.19 -23.58 19.72
N ASP A 543 -8.81 -24.62 19.00
CA ASP A 543 -9.22 -24.81 17.61
C ASP A 543 -10.73 -24.95 17.50
N THR A 544 -11.33 -24.31 16.49
CA THR A 544 -12.78 -24.29 16.26
C THR A 544 -13.16 -24.69 14.84
N ALA A 545 -14.41 -25.09 14.66
CA ALA A 545 -15.01 -25.31 13.35
C ALA A 545 -16.45 -24.82 13.34
N PHE A 546 -16.86 -24.16 12.25
CA PHE A 546 -18.25 -23.86 11.99
C PHE A 546 -19.01 -25.13 11.58
N LEU A 547 -20.23 -25.22 12.02
CA LEU A 547 -21.20 -26.26 11.67
C LEU A 547 -22.34 -25.61 10.89
N GLU A 548 -22.31 -25.75 9.55
CA GLU A 548 -23.37 -25.23 8.68
C GLU A 548 -24.48 -26.27 8.56
N ALA A 549 -25.58 -26.08 9.26
CA ALA A 549 -26.76 -26.91 9.21
C ALA A 549 -27.65 -26.51 8.03
N ASN A 550 -27.61 -27.29 6.95
CA ASN A 550 -28.34 -27.01 5.72
C ASN A 550 -29.71 -27.74 5.66
N ASP A 551 -30.47 -27.82 6.80
CA ASP A 551 -31.78 -28.45 6.81
C ASP A 551 -32.83 -27.51 6.20
N PRO A 552 -33.55 -27.90 5.13
CA PRO A 552 -34.51 -27.03 4.47
C PRO A 552 -35.58 -26.49 5.44
N GLY A 553 -35.66 -25.15 5.57
CA GLY A 553 -36.61 -24.45 6.45
C GLY A 553 -36.24 -24.40 7.91
N LYS A 554 -35.09 -24.98 8.31
CA LYS A 554 -34.55 -25.00 9.69
C LYS A 554 -33.03 -24.82 9.74
N GLY A 555 -32.43 -24.42 8.62
CA GLY A 555 -31.00 -24.24 8.54
C GLY A 555 -30.50 -23.14 9.49
N HIS A 556 -29.36 -23.34 10.12
CA HIS A 556 -28.65 -22.34 10.91
C HIS A 556 -27.15 -22.68 11.02
N VAL A 557 -26.41 -21.83 11.69
CA VAL A 557 -24.98 -22.00 11.94
C VAL A 557 -24.72 -22.05 13.43
N TYR A 558 -23.92 -23.04 13.83
CA TYR A 558 -23.38 -23.17 15.19
C TYR A 558 -21.93 -23.66 15.10
N MET A 559 -21.32 -24.11 16.19
CA MET A 559 -19.89 -24.43 16.13
C MET A 559 -19.55 -25.68 16.95
N MET A 560 -18.32 -26.18 16.72
CA MET A 560 -17.65 -27.14 17.58
C MET A 560 -16.21 -26.69 17.86
N PHE A 561 -15.65 -27.13 19.00
CA PHE A 561 -14.27 -26.82 19.37
C PHE A 561 -13.53 -28.09 19.77
N ASP A 562 -12.19 -28.07 19.62
CA ASP A 562 -11.32 -29.16 20.06
C ASP A 562 -11.31 -29.26 21.59
N SER A 563 -11.74 -30.38 22.13
CA SER A 563 -11.73 -30.65 23.58
C SER A 563 -10.31 -30.73 24.18
N GLY A 564 -9.29 -30.96 23.35
CA GLY A 564 -7.94 -31.32 23.76
C GLY A 564 -7.80 -32.75 24.29
N ILE A 565 -8.87 -33.57 24.17
CA ILE A 565 -8.88 -34.96 24.61
C ILE A 565 -8.59 -35.87 23.42
N PRO A 566 -7.57 -36.74 23.50
CA PRO A 566 -7.30 -37.67 22.42
C PRO A 566 -8.38 -38.75 22.33
N PRO A 567 -8.66 -39.32 21.12
CA PRO A 567 -9.75 -40.27 20.89
C PRO A 567 -9.70 -41.52 21.74
N ASP A 568 -8.49 -42.07 22.00
CA ASP A 568 -8.27 -43.23 22.83
C ASP A 568 -8.63 -43.04 24.32
N ARG A 569 -8.71 -41.78 24.77
CA ARG A 569 -9.12 -41.42 26.12
C ARG A 569 -10.56 -40.93 26.23
N ALA A 570 -11.33 -40.98 25.14
CA ALA A 570 -12.69 -40.49 25.13
C ALA A 570 -13.59 -41.17 26.22
N ALA A 571 -13.40 -42.48 26.45
CA ALA A 571 -14.14 -43.24 27.47
C ALA A 571 -13.87 -42.75 28.91
N ASP A 572 -12.73 -42.12 29.18
CA ASP A 572 -12.36 -41.55 30.47
C ASP A 572 -13.08 -40.22 30.72
N HIS A 573 -13.62 -39.57 29.69
CA HIS A 573 -14.15 -38.23 29.76
C HIS A 573 -15.62 -38.12 29.34
N PHE A 574 -16.18 -39.09 28.61
CA PHE A 574 -17.53 -39.07 28.06
C PHE A 574 -18.34 -40.30 28.43
N THR A 575 -19.62 -40.10 28.80
CA THR A 575 -20.51 -41.19 29.15
C THR A 575 -21.05 -41.93 27.94
N SER A 576 -21.02 -41.27 26.77
CA SER A 576 -21.49 -41.85 25.50
C SER A 576 -20.81 -41.14 24.31
N SER A 577 -20.55 -41.88 23.24
CA SER A 577 -20.11 -41.29 21.95
C SER A 577 -21.16 -40.34 21.34
N ALA A 578 -22.37 -40.22 21.97
CA ALA A 578 -23.39 -39.27 21.57
C ALA A 578 -23.05 -37.81 21.95
N GLU A 579 -22.09 -37.60 22.83
CA GLU A 579 -21.77 -36.29 23.41
C GLU A 579 -20.69 -35.52 22.63
N TYR A 580 -19.95 -36.18 21.75
CA TYR A 580 -18.84 -35.60 21.02
C TYR A 580 -18.84 -36.00 19.55
N VAL A 581 -18.00 -35.36 18.80
CA VAL A 581 -17.70 -35.66 17.40
C VAL A 581 -16.22 -36.05 17.29
N GLU A 582 -15.94 -37.27 16.74
CA GLU A 582 -14.61 -37.60 16.33
C GLU A 582 -14.39 -37.12 14.89
N TRP A 583 -13.50 -36.14 14.71
CA TRP A 583 -13.22 -35.51 13.43
C TRP A 583 -11.76 -35.11 13.34
N GLN A 584 -11.12 -35.43 12.19
CA GLN A 584 -9.69 -35.17 11.96
C GLN A 584 -8.76 -35.75 13.05
N GLY A 585 -9.12 -36.92 13.61
CA GLY A 585 -8.32 -37.58 14.66
C GLY A 585 -8.37 -36.91 16.04
N ARG A 586 -9.34 -36.03 16.28
CA ARG A 586 -9.56 -35.29 17.54
C ARG A 586 -10.99 -35.43 18.03
N ILE A 587 -11.19 -35.15 19.30
CA ILE A 587 -12.52 -35.09 19.92
C ILE A 587 -13.01 -33.64 19.95
N TRP A 588 -14.11 -33.39 19.27
CA TRP A 588 -14.73 -32.08 19.17
C TRP A 588 -16.06 -32.04 19.93
N ILE A 589 -16.31 -30.88 20.53
CA ILE A 589 -17.52 -30.62 21.31
C ILE A 589 -18.43 -29.66 20.51
N PRO A 590 -19.56 -30.12 19.96
CA PRO A 590 -20.55 -29.25 19.33
C PRO A 590 -21.29 -28.42 20.37
N VAL A 591 -21.49 -27.14 20.13
CA VAL A 591 -22.16 -26.20 21.05
C VAL A 591 -23.16 -25.35 20.26
N GLU A 592 -24.43 -25.37 20.75
CA GLU A 592 -25.50 -24.55 20.20
C GLU A 592 -25.39 -23.10 20.72
N THR A 593 -24.84 -22.22 19.91
CA THR A 593 -24.52 -20.83 20.27
C THR A 593 -25.73 -19.93 20.42
N THR A 594 -26.89 -20.30 19.87
CA THR A 594 -28.14 -19.57 20.07
C THR A 594 -28.68 -19.68 21.49
N MET A 595 -28.08 -20.56 22.33
CA MET A 595 -28.47 -20.83 23.70
C MET A 595 -27.72 -19.98 24.75
N PHE A 596 -27.04 -18.87 24.39
CA PHE A 596 -26.44 -18.03 25.42
C PHE A 596 -27.46 -17.55 26.46
N GLY A 597 -27.11 -17.79 27.76
CA GLY A 597 -27.94 -17.55 28.88
C GLY A 597 -28.70 -18.78 29.45
N PHE A 598 -28.62 -19.90 28.74
CA PHE A 598 -28.88 -21.24 29.29
C PHE A 598 -27.56 -21.80 29.85
N SER A 599 -27.55 -23.05 30.38
CA SER A 599 -26.29 -23.66 30.78
C SER A 599 -25.48 -24.12 29.60
N PHE A 600 -24.13 -24.06 29.71
CA PHE A 600 -23.24 -24.62 28.70
C PHE A 600 -23.52 -26.10 28.44
N ALA A 601 -23.79 -26.89 29.51
CA ALA A 601 -24.15 -28.30 29.39
C ALA A 601 -25.37 -28.53 28.51
N ASP A 602 -26.39 -27.65 28.58
CA ASP A 602 -27.59 -27.74 27.75
C ASP A 602 -27.26 -27.42 26.29
N ALA A 603 -26.48 -26.37 26.05
CA ALA A 603 -26.04 -25.99 24.73
C ALA A 603 -25.16 -27.07 24.04
N TRP A 604 -24.30 -27.70 24.82
CA TRP A 604 -23.51 -28.85 24.37
C TRP A 604 -24.39 -30.04 23.97
N ARG A 605 -25.31 -30.47 24.90
CA ARG A 605 -26.22 -31.60 24.63
C ARG A 605 -27.05 -31.37 23.36
N ASN A 606 -27.58 -30.16 23.18
CA ASN A 606 -28.37 -29.81 21.99
C ASN A 606 -27.52 -29.83 20.73
N GLY A 607 -26.36 -29.17 20.72
CA GLY A 607 -25.47 -29.13 19.56
C GLY A 607 -24.97 -30.54 19.15
N ALA A 608 -24.65 -31.41 20.13
CA ALA A 608 -24.22 -32.76 19.85
C ALA A 608 -25.37 -33.64 19.30
N ALA A 609 -26.58 -33.49 19.84
CA ALA A 609 -27.74 -34.22 19.35
C ALA A 609 -28.12 -33.79 17.91
N GLU A 610 -28.11 -32.50 17.65
CA GLU A 610 -28.39 -31.94 16.33
C GLU A 610 -27.34 -32.35 15.30
N TYR A 611 -26.04 -32.21 15.62
CA TYR A 611 -24.97 -32.64 14.73
C TYR A 611 -25.19 -34.08 14.25
N LYS A 612 -25.52 -35.03 15.14
CA LYS A 612 -25.69 -36.45 14.76
C LYS A 612 -26.87 -36.67 13.84
N VAL A 613 -28.00 -36.02 14.12
CA VAL A 613 -29.17 -36.09 13.23
C VAL A 613 -28.85 -35.55 11.85
N LEU A 614 -28.22 -34.38 11.77
CA LEU A 614 -27.86 -33.74 10.51
C LEU A 614 -26.77 -34.49 9.76
N LYS A 615 -25.80 -35.09 10.47
CA LYS A 615 -24.75 -35.90 9.86
C LYS A 615 -25.29 -37.16 9.18
N ILE A 616 -26.22 -37.88 9.85
CA ILE A 616 -26.91 -39.03 9.25
C ILE A 616 -27.69 -38.61 8.01
N ARG A 617 -28.32 -37.45 8.03
CA ARG A 617 -29.09 -36.88 6.90
C ARG A 617 -28.21 -36.25 5.83
N LYS A 618 -26.89 -36.14 6.04
CA LYS A 618 -25.93 -35.43 5.18
C LYS A 618 -26.31 -33.97 4.93
N LEU A 619 -26.78 -33.28 5.94
CA LEU A 619 -27.24 -31.88 5.91
C LEU A 619 -26.35 -30.95 6.72
N ILE A 620 -25.13 -31.38 7.10
CA ILE A 620 -24.18 -30.57 7.86
C ILE A 620 -22.83 -30.55 7.16
N ASN A 621 -22.22 -29.36 7.09
CA ASN A 621 -20.85 -29.14 6.66
C ASN A 621 -20.00 -28.71 7.85
N GLU A 622 -18.85 -29.34 8.01
CA GLU A 622 -17.82 -28.93 8.97
C GLU A 622 -16.79 -28.05 8.26
N VAL A 623 -16.61 -26.83 8.77
CA VAL A 623 -15.70 -25.82 8.20
C VAL A 623 -14.65 -25.47 9.22
N TYR A 624 -13.43 -25.99 9.06
CA TYR A 624 -12.31 -25.77 9.99
C TYR A 624 -11.85 -24.31 9.95
N THR A 625 -11.98 -23.61 11.05
CA THR A 625 -11.81 -22.15 11.15
C THR A 625 -10.37 -21.72 10.81
N GLN A 626 -9.36 -22.37 11.39
CA GLN A 626 -7.96 -22.02 11.22
C GLN A 626 -7.50 -22.06 9.75
N GLN A 627 -7.97 -23.04 8.98
CA GLN A 627 -7.67 -23.17 7.56
C GLN A 627 -8.14 -21.93 6.78
N TRP A 628 -9.34 -21.43 7.07
CA TRP A 628 -9.94 -20.33 6.34
C TRP A 628 -9.51 -18.97 6.85
N MET A 629 -9.13 -18.84 8.12
CA MET A 629 -8.51 -17.61 8.66
C MET A 629 -7.16 -17.32 7.99
N GLN A 630 -6.44 -18.32 7.51
CA GLN A 630 -5.22 -18.12 6.70
C GLN A 630 -5.55 -17.53 5.32
N THR A 631 -6.70 -17.91 4.76
CA THR A 631 -7.17 -17.43 3.44
C THR A 631 -7.88 -16.09 3.55
N TYR A 632 -8.78 -15.95 4.52
CA TYR A 632 -9.59 -14.76 4.73
C TYR A 632 -9.19 -14.07 6.02
N LYS A 633 -8.20 -13.19 5.93
CA LYS A 633 -7.73 -12.41 7.07
C LYS A 633 -8.82 -11.44 7.52
N ALA A 634 -9.15 -11.47 8.79
CA ALA A 634 -10.09 -10.53 9.37
C ALA A 634 -9.55 -9.08 9.32
N PRO A 635 -10.43 -8.09 9.18
CA PRO A 635 -10.06 -6.68 9.19
C PRO A 635 -9.61 -6.23 10.58
N THR A 636 -8.80 -5.17 10.62
CA THR A 636 -8.51 -4.46 11.87
C THR A 636 -9.66 -3.52 12.20
N LEU A 637 -10.29 -3.73 13.35
CA LEU A 637 -11.41 -2.93 13.82
C LEU A 637 -10.95 -1.86 14.83
N PRO A 638 -11.71 -0.77 14.98
CA PRO A 638 -11.45 0.22 16.02
C PRO A 638 -11.52 -0.44 17.42
N PRO A 639 -10.61 -0.08 18.33
CA PRO A 639 -10.57 -0.68 19.65
C PRO A 639 -11.84 -0.35 20.46
N VAL A 640 -12.45 -1.36 21.04
CA VAL A 640 -13.60 -1.25 21.92
C VAL A 640 -13.19 -1.71 23.33
N GLN A 641 -13.53 -0.93 24.36
CA GLN A 641 -13.32 -1.34 25.74
C GLN A 641 -14.49 -2.17 26.23
N VAL A 642 -14.18 -3.32 26.82
CA VAL A 642 -15.15 -4.27 27.37
C VAL A 642 -14.86 -4.47 28.86
N GLU A 643 -15.86 -4.27 29.70
CA GLU A 643 -15.76 -4.56 31.13
C GLU A 643 -16.04 -6.05 31.38
N LEU A 644 -15.29 -6.68 32.28
CA LEU A 644 -15.57 -8.06 32.64
C LEU A 644 -16.90 -8.16 33.39
N PRO A 645 -17.73 -9.21 33.14
CA PRO A 645 -19.03 -9.38 33.79
C PRO A 645 -18.90 -9.50 35.32
N ALA A 646 -19.96 -9.16 36.05
CA ALA A 646 -19.98 -9.24 37.49
C ALA A 646 -19.76 -10.68 37.97
N GLY A 647 -18.80 -10.90 38.90
CA GLY A 647 -18.39 -12.23 39.35
C GLY A 647 -19.53 -13.05 39.90
N ALA A 648 -20.32 -12.50 40.84
CA ALA A 648 -21.39 -13.24 41.51
C ALA A 648 -22.48 -13.80 40.55
N ALA A 649 -22.80 -13.09 39.47
CA ALA A 649 -23.77 -13.58 38.48
C ALA A 649 -23.19 -14.74 37.65
N LEU A 650 -21.93 -14.62 37.30
CA LEU A 650 -21.18 -15.65 36.55
C LEU A 650 -20.97 -16.89 37.41
N ASP A 651 -20.58 -16.71 38.68
CA ASP A 651 -20.37 -17.82 39.62
C ASP A 651 -21.67 -18.66 39.82
N SER A 652 -22.83 -18.00 39.78
CA SER A 652 -24.12 -18.71 39.89
C SER A 652 -24.45 -19.55 38.66
N LEU A 653 -24.08 -19.12 37.46
CA LEU A 653 -24.25 -19.91 36.23
C LEU A 653 -23.28 -21.08 36.20
N LEU A 654 -22.01 -20.81 36.49
CA LEU A 654 -20.95 -21.83 36.54
C LEU A 654 -21.27 -22.93 37.58
N ALA A 655 -21.92 -22.60 38.71
CA ALA A 655 -22.28 -23.60 39.68
C ALA A 655 -23.19 -24.70 39.10
N ARG A 656 -24.11 -24.37 38.20
CA ARG A 656 -24.97 -25.34 37.53
C ARG A 656 -24.19 -26.29 36.63
N ASP A 657 -23.23 -25.73 35.86
CA ASP A 657 -22.40 -26.53 34.98
C ASP A 657 -21.38 -27.35 35.78
N LEU A 658 -20.85 -26.83 36.90
CA LEU A 658 -20.00 -27.58 37.81
C LEU A 658 -20.74 -28.81 38.38
N ASP A 659 -21.99 -28.65 38.80
CA ASP A 659 -22.79 -29.79 39.27
C ASP A 659 -22.99 -30.85 38.18
N PHE A 660 -23.23 -30.41 36.96
CA PHE A 660 -23.32 -31.32 35.81
C PHE A 660 -22.04 -32.10 35.59
N PHE A 661 -20.88 -31.41 35.58
CA PHE A 661 -19.59 -32.04 35.38
C PHE A 661 -19.20 -32.95 36.54
N ASP A 662 -19.52 -32.58 37.77
CA ASP A 662 -19.28 -33.41 38.95
C ASP A 662 -20.10 -34.71 38.93
N GLN A 663 -21.40 -34.63 38.59
CA GLN A 663 -22.29 -35.80 38.46
C GLN A 663 -21.80 -36.71 37.32
N ARG A 664 -21.42 -36.13 36.21
CA ARG A 664 -20.87 -36.87 35.05
C ARG A 664 -19.57 -37.60 35.40
N THR A 665 -18.66 -36.93 36.10
CA THR A 665 -17.42 -37.53 36.57
C THR A 665 -17.73 -38.72 37.49
N ASP A 666 -18.73 -38.58 38.38
CA ASP A 666 -19.18 -39.68 39.24
C ASP A 666 -19.75 -40.85 38.42
N GLN A 667 -20.55 -40.58 37.38
CA GLN A 667 -21.12 -41.62 36.52
C GLN A 667 -19.99 -42.42 35.78
N ILE A 668 -18.98 -41.70 35.27
CA ILE A 668 -17.87 -42.35 34.57
C ILE A 668 -17.00 -43.18 35.55
N ALA A 669 -16.62 -42.54 36.67
CA ALA A 669 -15.72 -43.17 37.62
C ALA A 669 -16.37 -44.37 38.39
N LEU A 670 -17.62 -44.25 38.74
CA LEU A 670 -18.32 -45.22 39.59
C LEU A 670 -19.14 -46.26 38.80
N GLY A 671 -19.27 -46.10 37.48
CA GLY A 671 -20.08 -46.96 36.62
C GLY A 671 -19.67 -48.44 36.65
N ALA A 672 -18.42 -48.74 36.94
CA ALA A 672 -17.88 -50.11 37.03
C ALA A 672 -17.63 -50.57 38.50
N VAL A 673 -17.79 -49.71 39.48
CA VAL A 673 -17.48 -50.03 40.87
C VAL A 673 -18.67 -50.72 41.54
N THR A 674 -18.44 -51.91 42.08
CA THR A 674 -19.49 -52.79 42.62
C THR A 674 -19.96 -52.37 44.00
N SER A 675 -19.07 -51.82 44.85
CA SER A 675 -19.43 -51.36 46.21
C SER A 675 -18.34 -50.46 46.81
N LEU A 676 -18.71 -49.36 47.39
CA LEU A 676 -17.80 -48.46 48.13
C LEU A 676 -17.58 -48.85 49.60
N ASP A 677 -18.23 -49.91 50.09
CA ASP A 677 -18.17 -50.33 51.49
C ASP A 677 -17.09 -51.43 51.71
N THR A 678 -16.37 -51.81 50.64
CA THR A 678 -15.23 -52.71 50.72
C THR A 678 -13.91 -51.94 50.44
N PRO A 679 -12.79 -52.35 51.06
CA PRO A 679 -11.48 -51.72 50.78
C PRO A 679 -11.12 -51.73 49.30
N ASP A 680 -11.33 -52.84 48.63
CA ASP A 680 -11.01 -53.02 47.21
C ASP A 680 -11.92 -52.15 46.34
N GLY A 681 -13.24 -52.09 46.61
CA GLY A 681 -14.17 -51.25 45.86
C GLY A 681 -13.93 -49.73 46.07
N ALA A 682 -13.55 -49.33 47.28
CA ALA A 682 -13.11 -47.97 47.50
C ALA A 682 -11.79 -47.65 46.78
N TYR A 683 -10.85 -48.60 46.74
CA TYR A 683 -9.63 -48.45 45.96
C TYR A 683 -9.92 -48.36 44.44
N GLU A 684 -10.77 -49.24 43.91
CA GLU A 684 -11.19 -49.19 42.48
C GLU A 684 -11.83 -47.82 42.15
N ALA A 685 -12.69 -47.29 43.02
CA ALA A 685 -13.24 -45.96 42.85
C ALA A 685 -12.14 -44.88 42.84
N GLY A 686 -11.17 -44.97 43.75
CA GLY A 686 -10.02 -44.07 43.76
C GLY A 686 -9.24 -44.06 42.45
N VAL A 687 -8.97 -45.29 41.94
CA VAL A 687 -8.29 -45.45 40.62
C VAL A 687 -9.13 -44.89 39.48
N ALA A 688 -10.46 -45.10 39.52
CA ALA A 688 -11.35 -44.56 38.50
C ALA A 688 -11.38 -43.03 38.50
N TYR A 689 -11.38 -42.38 39.66
CA TYR A 689 -11.26 -40.92 39.78
C TYR A 689 -9.89 -40.40 39.33
N LEU A 690 -8.79 -41.16 39.56
CA LEU A 690 -7.48 -40.84 39.06
C LEU A 690 -7.44 -40.81 37.52
N ARG A 691 -8.04 -41.81 36.87
CA ARG A 691 -8.15 -41.87 35.41
C ARG A 691 -8.79 -40.64 34.79
N VAL A 692 -9.80 -40.13 35.44
CA VAL A 692 -10.48 -38.89 35.03
C VAL A 692 -9.82 -37.62 35.61
N ASN A 693 -8.64 -37.77 36.21
CA ASN A 693 -7.83 -36.69 36.82
C ASN A 693 -8.55 -35.89 37.92
N HIS A 694 -9.48 -36.51 38.62
CA HIS A 694 -10.22 -35.86 39.74
C HIS A 694 -9.55 -36.17 41.08
N LEU A 695 -8.39 -35.52 41.33
CA LEU A 695 -7.48 -35.83 42.42
C LEU A 695 -8.13 -35.78 43.83
N GLU A 696 -9.02 -34.79 44.11
CA GLU A 696 -9.68 -34.66 45.37
C GLU A 696 -10.61 -35.85 45.68
N LYS A 697 -11.41 -36.30 44.69
CA LYS A 697 -12.29 -37.46 44.84
C LYS A 697 -11.49 -38.76 44.94
N ALA A 698 -10.41 -38.88 44.14
CA ALA A 698 -9.50 -40.03 44.23
C ALA A 698 -8.88 -40.14 45.60
N LEU A 699 -8.38 -39.05 46.18
CA LEU A 699 -7.80 -39.02 47.53
C LEU A 699 -8.82 -39.48 48.58
N LYS A 700 -10.08 -38.96 48.54
CA LYS A 700 -11.16 -39.38 49.46
C LYS A 700 -11.46 -40.86 49.37
N MET A 701 -11.40 -41.47 48.19
CA MET A 701 -11.65 -42.90 48.00
C MET A 701 -10.49 -43.73 48.50
N PHE A 702 -9.23 -43.35 48.29
CA PHE A 702 -8.08 -44.02 48.84
C PHE A 702 -8.05 -43.89 50.36
N ASP A 703 -8.36 -42.74 50.94
CA ASP A 703 -8.51 -42.55 52.40
C ASP A 703 -9.62 -43.48 52.97
N ARG A 704 -10.75 -43.59 52.27
CA ARG A 704 -11.82 -44.54 52.64
C ARG A 704 -11.34 -46.00 52.59
N ALA A 705 -10.59 -46.40 51.54
CA ALA A 705 -10.00 -47.75 51.46
C ALA A 705 -9.07 -48.01 52.63
N LEU A 706 -8.21 -47.05 52.97
CA LEU A 706 -7.25 -47.14 54.09
C LEU A 706 -7.97 -47.05 55.46
N ALA A 707 -9.11 -46.38 55.61
CA ALA A 707 -9.92 -46.40 56.80
C ALA A 707 -10.57 -47.76 57.05
N LEU A 708 -10.94 -48.48 55.97
CA LEU A 708 -11.47 -49.84 56.01
C LEU A 708 -10.37 -50.92 56.23
N LYS A 709 -9.21 -50.67 55.64
CA LYS A 709 -8.03 -51.56 55.73
C LYS A 709 -6.74 -50.73 55.71
N PRO A 710 -6.12 -50.40 56.89
CA PRO A 710 -4.95 -49.56 56.96
C PRO A 710 -3.67 -50.03 56.30
N ASP A 711 -3.58 -51.37 56.05
CA ASP A 711 -2.49 -52.09 55.39
C ASP A 711 -2.81 -52.49 53.94
N HIS A 712 -3.69 -51.75 53.28
CA HIS A 712 -4.02 -51.96 51.88
C HIS A 712 -2.90 -51.36 50.99
N ALA A 713 -1.98 -52.17 50.49
CA ALA A 713 -0.82 -51.76 49.74
C ALA A 713 -1.14 -50.91 48.53
N ASP A 714 -2.12 -51.33 47.74
CA ASP A 714 -2.51 -50.60 46.49
C ASP A 714 -3.19 -49.26 46.81
N ALA A 715 -3.93 -49.15 47.93
CA ALA A 715 -4.53 -47.88 48.33
C ALA A 715 -3.45 -46.90 48.86
N LEU A 716 -2.43 -47.39 49.56
CA LEU A 716 -1.27 -46.58 49.96
C LEU A 716 -0.52 -46.08 48.71
N ASN A 717 -0.30 -46.93 47.74
CA ASN A 717 0.31 -46.58 46.44
C ASN A 717 -0.58 -45.54 45.70
N GLY A 718 -1.87 -45.80 45.56
CA GLY A 718 -2.79 -44.84 44.90
C GLY A 718 -2.83 -43.46 45.56
N ARG A 719 -2.84 -43.40 46.89
CA ARG A 719 -2.71 -42.19 47.65
C ARG A 719 -1.39 -41.45 47.41
N GLY A 720 -0.30 -42.20 47.37
CA GLY A 720 1.03 -41.69 47.02
C GLY A 720 1.04 -41.07 45.63
N VAL A 721 0.40 -41.68 44.64
CA VAL A 721 0.27 -41.14 43.27
C VAL A 721 -0.46 -39.78 43.32
N VAL A 722 -1.56 -39.67 44.05
CA VAL A 722 -2.26 -38.37 44.17
C VAL A 722 -1.36 -37.30 44.77
N LEU A 723 -0.63 -37.61 45.87
CA LEU A 723 0.28 -36.66 46.52
C LEU A 723 1.45 -36.27 45.60
N THR A 724 1.96 -37.17 44.81
CA THR A 724 2.97 -36.87 43.78
C THR A 724 2.47 -35.86 42.76
N HIS A 725 1.25 -36.05 42.27
CA HIS A 725 0.55 -35.06 41.39
C HIS A 725 0.32 -33.69 42.06
N GLN A 726 0.19 -33.65 43.39
CA GLN A 726 0.05 -32.40 44.17
C GLN A 726 1.39 -31.78 44.55
N GLY A 727 2.54 -32.38 44.16
CA GLY A 727 3.87 -31.90 44.51
C GLY A 727 4.32 -32.22 45.91
N GLN A 728 3.58 -33.03 46.68
CA GLN A 728 3.86 -33.44 48.08
C GLN A 728 4.76 -34.70 48.06
N TYR A 729 5.95 -34.57 47.51
CA TYR A 729 6.84 -35.67 47.18
C TYR A 729 7.30 -36.48 48.40
N ASP A 730 7.63 -35.83 49.51
CA ASP A 730 8.15 -36.51 50.70
C ASP A 730 7.07 -37.37 51.37
N GLU A 731 5.83 -36.86 51.44
CA GLU A 731 4.71 -37.63 51.95
C GLU A 731 4.33 -38.80 51.04
N ALA A 732 4.41 -38.60 49.71
CA ALA A 732 4.21 -39.63 48.72
C ALA A 732 5.21 -40.76 48.86
N LEU A 733 6.52 -40.42 48.99
CA LEU A 733 7.61 -41.38 49.19
C LEU A 733 7.41 -42.24 50.47
N ASP A 734 6.93 -41.63 51.57
CA ASP A 734 6.60 -42.38 52.81
C ASP A 734 5.52 -43.45 52.56
N LEU A 735 4.46 -43.04 51.86
CA LEU A 735 3.37 -43.93 51.50
C LEU A 735 3.80 -45.09 50.58
N TYR A 736 4.60 -44.78 49.59
CA TYR A 736 5.12 -45.81 48.70
C TYR A 736 6.05 -46.79 49.41
N ASN A 737 6.91 -46.31 50.29
CA ASN A 737 7.77 -47.16 51.09
C ASN A 737 6.95 -48.08 52.01
N ARG A 738 5.87 -47.56 52.61
CA ARG A 738 4.96 -48.39 53.39
C ARG A 738 4.23 -49.43 52.52
N ALA A 739 3.79 -49.05 51.32
CA ALA A 739 3.17 -49.94 50.33
C ALA A 739 4.14 -51.05 49.90
N LEU A 740 5.42 -50.72 49.69
CA LEU A 740 6.45 -51.62 49.27
C LEU A 740 6.80 -52.68 50.34
N LEU A 741 6.68 -52.33 51.62
CA LEU A 741 6.81 -53.30 52.72
C LEU A 741 5.67 -54.33 52.77
N LEU A 742 4.54 -54.02 52.19
CA LEU A 742 3.34 -54.88 52.15
C LEU A 742 3.24 -55.68 50.83
N SER A 743 3.83 -55.17 49.75
CA SER A 743 3.77 -55.78 48.42
C SER A 743 5.06 -55.49 47.66
N GLU A 744 5.74 -56.49 47.17
CA GLU A 744 6.95 -56.39 46.36
C GLU A 744 6.62 -56.03 44.90
N ASP A 745 5.77 -55.02 44.65
CA ASP A 745 5.35 -54.63 43.31
C ASP A 745 6.34 -53.68 42.68
N ASN A 746 6.76 -53.98 41.44
CA ASN A 746 7.64 -53.13 40.65
C ASN A 746 6.99 -51.83 40.19
N GLY A 747 5.66 -51.74 40.10
CA GLY A 747 4.93 -50.51 39.86
C GLY A 747 5.08 -49.53 41.01
N ILE A 748 5.12 -49.98 42.28
CA ILE A 748 5.40 -49.09 43.42
C ILE A 748 6.84 -48.57 43.35
N ARG A 749 7.82 -49.44 43.03
CA ARG A 749 9.22 -49.00 42.84
C ARG A 749 9.36 -47.97 41.69
N MET A 750 8.59 -48.15 40.66
CA MET A 750 8.56 -47.21 39.53
C MET A 750 7.97 -45.83 39.99
N ASN A 751 6.90 -45.81 40.75
CA ASN A 751 6.32 -44.60 41.29
C ASN A 751 7.29 -43.88 42.23
N ILE A 752 8.09 -44.62 43.04
CA ILE A 752 9.15 -44.02 43.86
C ILE A 752 10.20 -43.34 42.97
N ALA A 753 10.68 -44.05 41.93
CA ALA A 753 11.68 -43.56 41.03
C ALA A 753 11.17 -42.31 40.29
N LEU A 754 9.94 -42.31 39.78
CA LEU A 754 9.30 -41.17 39.14
C LEU A 754 9.11 -39.99 40.11
N THR A 755 8.78 -40.22 41.37
CA THR A 755 8.63 -39.19 42.39
C THR A 755 9.98 -38.55 42.73
N TYR A 756 11.09 -39.29 42.80
CA TYR A 756 12.43 -38.72 42.92
C TYR A 756 12.82 -37.88 41.70
N TYR A 757 12.48 -38.36 40.50
CA TYR A 757 12.70 -37.64 39.26
C TYR A 757 11.97 -36.28 39.27
N LEU A 758 10.67 -36.27 39.61
CA LEU A 758 9.86 -35.04 39.71
C LEU A 758 10.31 -34.12 40.85
N LYS A 759 10.86 -34.65 41.91
CA LYS A 759 11.45 -33.90 43.01
C LYS A 759 12.80 -33.25 42.63
N GLY A 760 13.44 -33.66 41.50
CA GLY A 760 14.72 -33.17 41.04
C GLY A 760 15.91 -33.96 41.57
N GLU A 761 15.69 -35.09 42.30
CA GLU A 761 16.73 -35.97 42.84
C GLU A 761 17.12 -37.05 41.78
N ARG A 762 17.66 -36.63 40.65
CA ARG A 762 17.89 -37.44 39.45
C ARG A 762 18.79 -38.67 39.70
N GLU A 763 19.89 -38.52 40.46
CA GLU A 763 20.78 -39.65 40.73
C GLU A 763 20.08 -40.79 41.47
N GLN A 764 19.09 -40.48 42.30
CA GLN A 764 18.30 -41.49 43.04
C GLN A 764 17.27 -42.11 42.13
N ALA A 765 16.62 -41.28 41.28
CA ALA A 765 15.66 -41.74 40.27
C ALA A 765 16.31 -42.71 39.31
N ASP A 766 17.44 -42.34 38.71
CA ASP A 766 18.16 -43.17 37.72
C ASP A 766 18.59 -44.54 38.28
N ARG A 767 19.11 -44.56 39.53
CA ARG A 767 19.48 -45.80 40.18
C ARG A 767 18.26 -46.73 40.36
N LEU A 768 17.11 -46.17 40.75
CA LEU A 768 15.89 -46.94 40.91
C LEU A 768 15.29 -47.35 39.58
N PHE A 769 15.33 -46.53 38.56
CA PHE A 769 14.89 -46.91 37.22
C PHE A 769 15.68 -48.08 36.66
N GLU A 770 17.03 -48.06 36.78
CA GLU A 770 17.88 -49.21 36.36
C GLU A 770 17.55 -50.48 37.14
N GLN A 771 17.28 -50.39 38.45
CA GLN A 771 16.84 -51.54 39.24
C GLN A 771 15.50 -52.08 38.77
N VAL A 772 14.52 -51.22 38.52
CA VAL A 772 13.19 -51.65 38.03
C VAL A 772 13.28 -52.24 36.63
N LYS A 773 14.06 -51.63 35.73
CA LYS A 773 14.33 -52.15 34.36
C LYS A 773 14.95 -53.56 34.38
N ALA A 774 15.88 -53.81 35.32
CA ALA A 774 16.50 -55.15 35.49
C ALA A 774 15.52 -56.20 36.06
N LEU A 775 14.53 -55.78 36.86
CA LEU A 775 13.52 -56.63 37.45
C LEU A 775 12.33 -56.92 36.50
N ASP A 776 11.97 -55.94 35.69
CA ASP A 776 10.83 -56.03 34.77
C ASP A 776 11.06 -55.17 33.52
N SER A 777 11.34 -55.84 32.38
CA SER A 777 11.65 -55.22 31.11
C SER A 777 10.52 -54.37 30.53
N ARG A 778 9.27 -54.52 30.99
CA ARG A 778 8.13 -53.71 30.56
C ARG A 778 8.31 -52.21 30.86
N TYR A 779 9.11 -51.91 31.89
CA TYR A 779 9.42 -50.49 32.23
C TYR A 779 10.63 -49.92 31.48
N GLY A 780 11.30 -50.77 30.64
CA GLY A 780 12.45 -50.32 29.85
C GLY A 780 12.13 -49.22 28.87
N GLU A 781 11.04 -49.36 28.12
CA GLU A 781 10.61 -48.38 27.14
C GLU A 781 10.19 -47.04 27.82
N LEU A 782 9.58 -47.12 29.01
CA LEU A 782 9.23 -45.92 29.79
C LEU A 782 10.48 -45.22 30.32
N PHE A 783 11.49 -46.01 30.75
CA PHE A 783 12.76 -45.43 31.20
C PHE A 783 13.52 -44.79 30.02
N ASP A 784 13.60 -45.48 28.89
CA ASP A 784 14.23 -44.96 27.69
C ASP A 784 13.48 -43.70 27.18
N PHE A 785 12.15 -43.65 27.30
CA PHE A 785 11.35 -42.48 27.03
C PHE A 785 11.65 -41.34 28.03
N LEU A 786 11.68 -41.61 29.34
CA LEU A 786 12.00 -40.59 30.36
C LEU A 786 13.47 -40.13 30.29
N ALA A 787 14.39 -40.98 29.84
CA ALA A 787 15.77 -40.62 29.56
C ALA A 787 15.90 -39.75 28.31
N THR A 788 15.03 -39.94 27.31
CA THR A 788 15.00 -39.14 26.10
C THR A 788 14.17 -37.85 26.27
N VAL A 789 13.10 -37.83 27.05
CA VAL A 789 12.25 -36.65 27.40
C VAL A 789 12.99 -35.65 28.30
N GLY A 790 14.25 -35.90 28.63
CA GLY A 790 15.10 -34.98 29.41
C GLY A 790 16.20 -34.29 28.61
N ASP A 791 16.24 -34.43 27.29
CA ASP A 791 17.23 -33.70 26.48
C ASP A 791 16.81 -32.26 26.30
N ALA A 792 17.65 -31.37 26.73
CA ALA A 792 17.44 -29.91 26.59
C ALA A 792 17.17 -29.51 25.14
N GLN A 793 17.72 -30.28 24.19
CA GLN A 793 17.52 -30.08 22.76
C GLN A 793 16.07 -30.33 22.32
N GLU A 794 15.45 -31.41 22.79
CA GLU A 794 14.07 -31.73 22.42
C GLU A 794 13.06 -30.71 22.94
N TYR A 795 13.21 -30.30 24.20
CA TYR A 795 12.41 -29.19 24.75
C TYR A 795 12.63 -27.88 23.98
N TYR A 796 13.88 -27.60 23.58
CA TYR A 796 14.20 -26.46 22.76
C TYR A 796 13.49 -26.54 21.38
N GLU A 797 13.54 -27.67 20.69
CA GLU A 797 12.90 -27.87 19.39
C GLU A 797 11.38 -27.69 19.47
N ILE A 798 10.75 -28.23 20.51
CA ILE A 798 9.32 -28.03 20.79
C ILE A 798 9.04 -26.54 21.08
N GLY A 799 9.84 -25.91 21.92
CA GLY A 799 9.74 -24.48 22.24
C GLY A 799 9.92 -23.58 21.01
N ALA A 800 10.90 -23.90 20.16
CA ALA A 800 11.13 -23.20 18.89
C ALA A 800 9.96 -23.37 17.91
N ASN A 801 9.31 -24.53 17.91
CA ASN A 801 8.11 -24.77 17.11
C ASN A 801 6.93 -23.92 17.61
N TYR A 802 6.69 -23.88 18.93
CA TYR A 802 5.67 -23.00 19.52
C TYR A 802 5.97 -21.53 19.26
N LEU A 803 7.24 -21.11 19.31
CA LEU A 803 7.64 -19.73 19.00
C LEU A 803 7.36 -19.36 17.54
N ARG A 804 7.61 -20.27 16.60
CA ARG A 804 7.24 -20.09 15.18
C ARG A 804 5.72 -19.92 14.99
N GLN A 805 4.93 -20.60 15.80
CA GLN A 805 3.47 -20.49 15.83
C GLN A 805 2.96 -19.28 16.65
N LEU A 806 3.87 -18.43 17.18
CA LEU A 806 3.55 -17.30 18.08
C LEU A 806 2.84 -17.71 19.39
N ARG A 807 2.93 -18.96 19.78
CA ARG A 807 2.38 -19.50 21.03
C ARG A 807 3.38 -19.25 22.17
N LEU A 808 3.48 -17.96 22.58
CA LEU A 808 4.58 -17.45 23.40
C LEU A 808 4.64 -18.09 24.81
N ASP A 809 3.50 -18.37 25.45
CA ASP A 809 3.50 -18.96 26.79
C ASP A 809 3.96 -20.42 26.76
N GLN A 810 3.53 -21.19 25.76
CA GLN A 810 3.95 -22.58 25.59
C GLN A 810 5.43 -22.67 25.13
N ALA A 811 5.88 -21.74 24.27
CA ALA A 811 7.28 -21.65 23.94
C ALA A 811 8.13 -21.34 25.17
N LEU A 812 7.68 -20.42 26.04
CA LEU A 812 8.38 -20.08 27.29
C LEU A 812 8.50 -21.31 28.22
N GLU A 813 7.40 -22.03 28.43
CA GLU A 813 7.37 -23.24 29.25
C GLU A 813 8.36 -24.29 28.75
N GLN A 814 8.41 -24.52 27.44
CA GLN A 814 9.33 -25.50 26.87
C GLN A 814 10.80 -25.04 26.96
N PHE A 815 11.09 -23.77 26.75
CA PHE A 815 12.44 -23.25 26.97
C PHE A 815 12.85 -23.29 28.45
N GLU A 816 11.92 -23.12 29.38
CA GLU A 816 12.17 -23.31 30.82
C GLU A 816 12.44 -24.76 31.19
N LEU A 817 11.73 -25.71 30.57
CA LEU A 817 12.01 -27.14 30.70
C LEU A 817 13.40 -27.49 30.11
N ALA A 818 13.74 -26.94 28.95
CA ALA A 818 15.05 -27.09 28.37
C ALA A 818 16.17 -26.58 29.29
N LEU A 819 15.97 -25.41 29.90
CA LEU A 819 16.91 -24.82 30.85
C LEU A 819 16.91 -25.55 32.22
N GLY A 820 15.83 -26.21 32.57
CA GLY A 820 15.75 -27.12 33.71
C GLY A 820 16.58 -28.39 33.47
N ALA A 821 16.62 -28.88 32.24
CA ALA A 821 17.45 -30.04 31.85
C ALA A 821 18.92 -29.68 31.68
N ASP A 822 19.22 -28.55 31.04
CA ASP A 822 20.55 -27.98 30.88
C ASP A 822 20.52 -26.45 31.08
N PRO A 823 20.91 -25.94 32.26
CA PRO A 823 20.94 -24.52 32.54
C PRO A 823 21.91 -23.70 31.65
N GLN A 824 22.84 -24.34 30.95
CA GLN A 824 23.81 -23.73 30.07
C GLN A 824 23.46 -23.94 28.57
N TYR A 825 22.25 -24.40 28.25
CA TYR A 825 21.83 -24.60 26.87
C TYR A 825 21.58 -23.23 26.18
N ALA A 826 22.59 -22.78 25.44
CA ALA A 826 22.64 -21.42 24.90
C ALA A 826 21.46 -21.10 23.97
N ASP A 827 21.03 -22.07 23.14
CA ASP A 827 19.88 -21.89 22.23
C ASP A 827 18.57 -21.71 23.00
N ALA A 828 18.36 -22.42 24.11
CA ALA A 828 17.16 -22.26 24.94
C ALA A 828 17.17 -20.91 25.70
N LEU A 829 18.35 -20.45 26.19
CA LEU A 829 18.50 -19.12 26.74
C LEU A 829 18.13 -18.04 25.71
N ASN A 830 18.65 -18.16 24.50
CA ASN A 830 18.33 -17.26 23.41
C ASN A 830 16.83 -17.35 23.02
N GLY A 831 16.26 -18.54 22.92
CA GLY A 831 14.83 -18.76 22.65
C GLY A 831 13.93 -18.12 23.71
N LYS A 832 14.25 -18.27 25.00
CA LYS A 832 13.58 -17.60 26.11
C LYS A 832 13.68 -16.08 26.00
N GLY A 833 14.86 -15.54 25.67
CA GLY A 833 15.07 -14.12 25.42
C GLY A 833 14.18 -13.59 24.28
N VAL A 834 14.06 -14.35 23.18
CA VAL A 834 13.16 -13.98 22.04
C VAL A 834 11.70 -13.94 22.48
N VAL A 835 11.24 -14.91 23.27
CA VAL A 835 9.87 -14.90 23.80
C VAL A 835 9.62 -13.68 24.67
N LEU A 836 10.54 -13.39 25.60
CA LEU A 836 10.44 -12.21 26.49
C LEU A 836 10.46 -10.89 25.72
N THR A 837 11.27 -10.81 24.66
CA THR A 837 11.29 -9.65 23.76
C THR A 837 9.90 -9.43 23.12
N ARG A 838 9.27 -10.49 22.61
CA ARG A 838 7.92 -10.43 22.00
C ARG A 838 6.84 -10.09 23.04
N LYS A 839 7.07 -10.38 24.32
CA LYS A 839 6.20 -10.00 25.44
C LYS A 839 6.47 -8.57 25.95
N GLY A 840 7.44 -7.84 25.38
CA GLY A 840 7.82 -6.48 25.80
C GLY A 840 8.71 -6.42 27.03
N GLN A 841 9.22 -7.56 27.54
CA GLN A 841 10.06 -7.68 28.73
C GLN A 841 11.55 -7.56 28.37
N TYR A 842 11.94 -6.42 27.79
CA TYR A 842 13.26 -6.23 27.15
C TYR A 842 14.43 -6.35 28.13
N ALA A 843 14.26 -5.93 29.39
CA ALA A 843 15.32 -5.99 30.39
C ALA A 843 15.66 -7.44 30.79
N GLU A 844 14.64 -8.27 30.97
CA GLU A 844 14.79 -9.68 31.27
C GLU A 844 15.33 -10.44 30.04
N ALA A 845 14.76 -10.16 28.85
CA ALA A 845 15.22 -10.74 27.59
C ALA A 845 16.71 -10.52 27.37
N ARG A 846 17.22 -9.30 27.62
CA ARG A 846 18.63 -8.97 27.50
C ARG A 846 19.52 -9.86 28.36
N ALA A 847 19.12 -10.08 29.63
CA ALA A 847 19.92 -10.92 30.53
C ALA A 847 20.11 -12.34 29.99
N PHE A 848 19.08 -12.92 29.38
CA PHE A 848 19.15 -14.23 28.75
C PHE A 848 19.98 -14.23 27.47
N PHE A 849 19.87 -13.17 26.64
CA PHE A 849 20.70 -13.03 25.45
C PHE A 849 22.19 -12.85 25.79
N GLU A 850 22.51 -12.09 26.84
CA GLU A 850 23.88 -11.90 27.33
C GLU A 850 24.48 -13.23 27.82
N GLN A 851 23.68 -14.06 28.52
CA GLN A 851 24.09 -15.40 28.94
C GLN A 851 24.34 -16.31 27.74
N ALA A 852 23.40 -16.34 26.76
CA ALA A 852 23.56 -17.14 25.54
C ALA A 852 24.82 -16.72 24.75
N ALA A 853 25.05 -15.42 24.57
CA ALA A 853 26.21 -14.87 23.89
C ALA A 853 27.52 -15.12 24.65
N ALA A 854 27.51 -15.18 25.99
CA ALA A 854 28.67 -15.54 26.79
C ALA A 854 29.05 -17.01 26.66
N LEU A 855 28.06 -17.91 26.50
CA LEU A 855 28.27 -19.35 26.30
C LEU A 855 28.75 -19.66 24.89
N MET A 856 28.28 -18.91 23.87
CA MET A 856 28.64 -19.10 22.46
C MET A 856 29.04 -17.77 21.81
N PRO A 857 30.24 -17.24 22.09
CA PRO A 857 30.68 -15.89 21.64
C PRO A 857 30.79 -15.75 20.11
N ASP A 858 31.01 -16.88 19.42
CA ASP A 858 31.17 -16.92 17.97
C ASP A 858 29.81 -16.91 17.22
N GLN A 859 28.69 -17.06 17.94
CA GLN A 859 27.36 -16.99 17.37
C GLN A 859 26.92 -15.52 17.23
N SER A 860 27.11 -14.97 16.04
CA SER A 860 26.74 -13.58 15.71
C SER A 860 25.26 -13.28 15.95
N GLY A 861 24.37 -14.28 15.76
CA GLY A 861 22.93 -14.14 16.01
C GLY A 861 22.57 -13.85 17.47
N PHE A 862 23.28 -14.43 18.42
CA PHE A 862 23.05 -14.17 19.84
C PHE A 862 23.51 -12.74 20.23
N ARG A 863 24.67 -12.33 19.70
CA ARG A 863 25.16 -10.95 19.89
C ARG A 863 24.25 -9.92 19.24
N LEU A 864 23.66 -10.25 18.08
CA LEU A 864 22.65 -9.42 17.43
C LEU A 864 21.42 -9.24 18.33
N ASN A 865 20.93 -10.31 18.96
CA ASN A 865 19.80 -10.24 19.88
C ASN A 865 20.12 -9.40 21.13
N VAL A 866 21.38 -9.44 21.63
CA VAL A 866 21.84 -8.53 22.72
C VAL A 866 21.76 -7.07 22.26
N ALA A 867 22.25 -6.77 21.05
CA ALA A 867 22.20 -5.41 20.50
C ALA A 867 20.75 -4.92 20.29
N LEU A 868 19.87 -5.78 19.76
CA LEU A 868 18.45 -5.49 19.60
C LEU A 868 17.77 -5.23 20.95
N ALA A 869 18.09 -6.02 21.98
CA ALA A 869 17.53 -5.83 23.30
C ALA A 869 17.99 -4.49 23.94
N TYR A 870 19.26 -4.08 23.77
CA TYR A 870 19.73 -2.76 24.18
C TYR A 870 19.01 -1.64 23.42
N HIS A 871 18.84 -1.80 22.12
CA HIS A 871 18.11 -0.84 21.27
C HIS A 871 16.65 -0.65 21.75
N LEU A 872 15.93 -1.76 21.96
CA LEU A 872 14.55 -1.75 22.43
C LEU A 872 14.38 -1.21 23.86
N GLN A 873 15.44 -1.24 24.68
CA GLN A 873 15.49 -0.60 26.00
C GLN A 873 15.82 0.91 25.94
N GLY A 874 16.19 1.43 24.76
CA GLY A 874 16.63 2.82 24.58
C GLY A 874 18.11 3.07 24.85
N ASP A 875 18.91 2.05 25.20
CA ASP A 875 20.37 2.17 25.40
C ASP A 875 21.11 2.03 24.05
N ARG A 876 20.92 3.02 23.20
CA ARG A 876 21.45 3.06 21.83
C ARG A 876 22.97 2.98 21.79
N ALA A 877 23.65 3.68 22.71
CA ALA A 877 25.10 3.73 22.70
C ALA A 877 25.74 2.34 22.82
N LYS A 878 25.15 1.44 23.61
CA LYS A 878 25.62 0.06 23.73
C LYS A 878 25.19 -0.79 22.55
N ALA A 879 23.97 -0.59 22.03
CA ALA A 879 23.51 -1.28 20.84
C ALA A 879 24.41 -1.00 19.63
N ASP A 880 24.74 0.27 19.37
CA ASP A 880 25.58 0.72 18.25
C ASP A 880 26.99 0.13 18.31
N VAL A 881 27.57 0.01 19.50
CA VAL A 881 28.90 -0.61 19.67
C VAL A 881 28.87 -2.07 19.21
N ILE A 882 27.82 -2.82 19.59
CA ILE A 882 27.69 -4.25 19.24
C ILE A 882 27.33 -4.40 17.76
N PHE A 883 26.41 -3.58 17.23
CA PHE A 883 26.05 -3.60 15.80
C PHE A 883 27.27 -3.29 14.93
N LYS A 884 28.08 -2.29 15.30
CA LYS A 884 29.29 -1.96 14.57
C LYS A 884 30.30 -3.11 14.58
N GLN A 885 30.49 -3.78 15.72
CA GLN A 885 31.35 -4.94 15.81
C GLN A 885 30.87 -6.12 14.95
N LEU A 886 29.54 -6.30 14.82
CA LEU A 886 28.96 -7.32 13.95
C LEU A 886 29.12 -6.96 12.47
N ALA A 887 28.90 -5.70 12.10
CA ALA A 887 29.09 -5.20 10.74
C ALA A 887 30.57 -5.26 10.29
N ASP A 888 31.52 -5.02 11.20
CA ASP A 888 32.97 -5.16 10.93
C ASP A 888 33.38 -6.64 10.71
N GLN A 889 32.59 -7.60 11.17
CA GLN A 889 32.84 -9.04 11.03
C GLN A 889 32.16 -9.65 9.79
N ASP A 890 30.98 -9.16 9.41
CA ASP A 890 30.22 -9.66 8.28
C ASP A 890 29.38 -8.52 7.66
N GLU A 891 29.63 -8.28 6.36
CA GLU A 891 28.96 -7.23 5.57
C GLU A 891 27.42 -7.39 5.54
N ALA A 892 26.90 -8.61 5.76
CA ALA A 892 25.46 -8.84 5.85
C ALA A 892 24.78 -8.08 7.01
N TYR A 893 25.51 -7.78 8.09
CA TYR A 893 24.99 -6.99 9.21
C TYR A 893 25.13 -5.49 9.02
N SER A 894 25.90 -5.00 8.04
CA SER A 894 26.03 -3.58 7.74
C SER A 894 24.70 -2.97 7.29
N GLY A 895 24.00 -3.62 6.36
CA GLY A 895 22.69 -3.17 5.91
C GLY A 895 21.62 -3.17 7.01
N LEU A 896 21.70 -4.11 7.95
CA LEU A 896 20.81 -4.15 9.11
C LEU A 896 21.13 -3.04 10.13
N PHE A 897 22.40 -2.75 10.33
CA PHE A 897 22.83 -1.62 11.15
C PHE A 897 22.37 -0.28 10.56
N ASP A 898 22.60 -0.07 9.25
CA ASP A 898 22.13 1.11 8.51
C ASP A 898 20.60 1.21 8.51
N PHE A 899 19.91 0.09 8.41
CA PHE A 899 18.44 0.02 8.55
C PHE A 899 18.00 0.37 9.97
N LEU A 900 18.61 -0.15 11.02
CA LEU A 900 18.24 0.13 12.41
C LEU A 900 18.73 1.51 12.86
N ALA A 901 19.87 1.99 12.36
CA ALA A 901 20.34 3.37 12.53
C ALA A 901 19.53 4.37 11.69
N GLY A 902 18.99 3.92 10.55
CA GLY A 902 18.12 4.68 9.66
C GLY A 902 16.61 4.35 9.78
N ALA A 903 16.21 3.31 10.51
CA ALA A 903 14.78 2.88 10.70
C ALA A 903 14.01 3.77 11.69
N GLU A 904 14.68 4.68 12.36
CA GLU A 904 14.13 5.97 12.66
C GLU A 904 14.41 6.91 11.47
N THR A 905 14.16 6.46 10.26
CA THR A 905 13.99 7.42 9.19
C THR A 905 12.92 8.39 9.66
N SER A 906 13.19 9.65 9.45
CA SER A 906 12.31 10.77 9.74
C SER A 906 10.84 10.48 9.40
N GLU A 907 10.57 9.56 8.48
CA GLU A 907 9.23 9.20 8.01
C GLU A 907 8.48 8.22 8.95
N GLU A 908 9.17 7.28 9.58
CA GLU A 908 8.54 6.31 10.51
C GLU A 908 8.33 6.92 11.89
N GLY A 909 9.29 7.72 12.35
CA GLY A 909 9.15 8.56 13.52
C GLY A 909 8.04 9.61 13.34
N TYR A 910 7.92 10.19 12.15
CA TYR A 910 6.83 11.10 11.80
C TYR A 910 5.46 10.41 11.85
N ARG A 911 5.31 9.22 11.26
CA ARG A 911 4.07 8.42 11.33
C ARG A 911 3.69 8.06 12.77
N SER A 912 4.67 7.70 13.58
CA SER A 912 4.48 7.42 15.01
C SER A 912 4.00 8.67 15.75
N ALA A 913 4.61 9.83 15.50
CA ALA A 913 4.19 11.11 16.07
C ALA A 913 2.75 11.47 15.66
N VAL A 914 2.38 11.27 14.40
CA VAL A 914 0.99 11.44 13.91
C VAL A 914 0.04 10.51 14.67
N GLY A 915 0.40 9.25 14.87
CA GLY A 915 -0.38 8.28 15.66
C GLY A 915 -0.60 8.75 17.10
N TYR A 916 0.42 9.29 17.77
CA TYR A 916 0.27 9.86 19.10
C TYR A 916 -0.61 11.13 19.11
N VAL A 917 -0.56 11.97 18.10
CA VAL A 917 -1.47 13.15 17.97
C VAL A 917 -2.93 12.71 17.81
N GLN A 918 -3.19 11.65 17.06
CA GLN A 918 -4.54 11.09 16.90
C GLN A 918 -5.09 10.50 18.21
N GLN A 919 -4.21 9.95 19.06
CA GLN A 919 -4.55 9.42 20.38
C GLN A 919 -4.57 10.48 21.50
N ASP A 920 -4.42 11.76 21.16
CA ASP A 920 -4.31 12.90 22.08
C ASP A 920 -3.14 12.80 23.09
N GLN A 921 -2.12 11.98 22.79
CA GLN A 921 -0.91 11.81 23.61
C GLN A 921 0.14 12.85 23.21
N LEU A 922 -0.18 14.12 23.42
CA LEU A 922 0.57 15.26 22.87
C LEU A 922 2.04 15.34 23.35
N ASP A 923 2.34 14.90 24.59
CA ASP A 923 3.71 14.89 25.10
C ASP A 923 4.58 13.86 24.38
N LYS A 924 4.07 12.64 24.14
CA LYS A 924 4.79 11.62 23.39
C LYS A 924 4.91 11.99 21.90
N ALA A 925 3.88 12.62 21.36
CA ALA A 925 3.92 13.12 19.99
C ALA A 925 5.00 14.19 19.81
N LEU A 926 5.14 15.10 20.78
CA LEU A 926 6.17 16.14 20.78
C LEU A 926 7.57 15.53 20.88
N GLU A 927 7.78 14.62 21.82
CA GLU A 927 9.05 13.90 21.98
C GLU A 927 9.44 13.19 20.67
N GLN A 928 8.52 12.48 20.06
CA GLN A 928 8.75 11.73 18.84
C GLN A 928 9.06 12.65 17.65
N VAL A 929 8.32 13.75 17.48
CA VAL A 929 8.57 14.69 16.39
C VAL A 929 9.88 15.47 16.58
N GLU A 930 10.30 15.71 17.83
CA GLU A 930 11.61 16.33 18.14
C GLU A 930 12.77 15.38 17.85
N GLN A 931 12.60 14.08 18.06
CA GLN A 931 13.57 13.08 17.64
C GLN A 931 13.69 13.06 16.11
N VAL A 932 12.56 13.10 15.38
CA VAL A 932 12.56 13.21 13.92
C VAL A 932 13.32 14.45 13.44
N LEU A 933 13.06 15.59 14.04
CA LEU A 933 13.73 16.85 13.70
C LEU A 933 15.20 16.89 14.14
N GLY A 934 15.58 16.06 15.11
CA GLY A 934 16.99 15.85 15.50
C GLY A 934 17.79 15.15 14.39
N VAL A 935 17.14 14.26 13.62
CA VAL A 935 17.74 13.53 12.50
C VAL A 935 17.57 14.29 11.18
N ALA A 936 16.39 14.87 10.95
CA ALA A 936 16.03 15.62 9.75
C ALA A 936 15.50 17.03 10.11
N PRO A 937 16.36 18.00 10.39
CA PRO A 937 15.97 19.34 10.87
C PRO A 937 15.14 20.14 9.87
N ASP A 938 15.25 19.82 8.58
CA ASP A 938 14.60 20.53 7.48
C ASP A 938 13.42 19.73 6.88
N MET A 939 12.82 18.80 7.65
CA MET A 939 11.59 18.10 7.26
C MET A 939 10.38 18.99 7.53
N ALA A 940 9.81 19.57 6.48
CA ALA A 940 8.71 20.54 6.57
C ALA A 940 7.45 19.94 7.22
N GLU A 941 7.11 18.69 6.91
CA GLU A 941 5.96 17.97 7.48
C GLU A 941 6.11 17.77 8.99
N ALA A 942 7.32 17.42 9.46
CA ALA A 942 7.60 17.25 10.89
C ALA A 942 7.57 18.58 11.64
N LEU A 943 8.07 19.67 11.06
CA LEU A 943 7.96 21.01 11.59
C LEU A 943 6.49 21.48 11.66
N ASN A 944 5.71 21.19 10.63
CA ASN A 944 4.28 21.48 10.62
C ASN A 944 3.53 20.66 11.70
N LEU A 945 3.82 19.37 11.85
CA LEU A 945 3.25 18.54 12.90
C LEU A 945 3.64 19.04 14.30
N LYS A 946 4.90 19.43 14.51
CA LYS A 946 5.35 20.09 15.76
C LYS A 946 4.53 21.32 16.07
N GLY A 947 4.29 22.16 15.07
CA GLY A 947 3.42 23.32 15.19
C GLY A 947 1.99 22.97 15.62
N VAL A 948 1.40 21.93 15.02
CA VAL A 948 0.05 21.43 15.38
C VAL A 948 0.01 20.93 16.83
N ILE A 949 1.02 20.15 17.27
CA ILE A 949 1.12 19.64 18.65
C ILE A 949 1.22 20.80 19.64
N LEU A 950 2.13 21.74 19.40
CA LEU A 950 2.33 22.91 20.24
C LEU A 950 1.08 23.80 20.31
N ALA A 951 0.37 23.97 19.18
CA ALA A 951 -0.90 24.67 19.12
C ALA A 951 -1.97 24.01 20.01
N ARG A 952 -2.10 22.67 19.95
CA ARG A 952 -3.03 21.92 20.81
C ARG A 952 -2.65 21.98 22.29
N LYS A 953 -1.37 22.16 22.62
CA LYS A 953 -0.88 22.41 23.98
C LYS A 953 -1.03 23.87 24.44
N GLY A 954 -1.54 24.75 23.60
CA GLY A 954 -1.71 26.18 23.89
C GLY A 954 -0.44 27.02 23.78
N GLN A 955 0.65 26.46 23.29
CA GLN A 955 1.96 27.09 23.11
C GLN A 955 2.03 27.78 21.74
N TYR A 956 1.24 28.86 21.58
CA TYR A 956 0.99 29.47 20.26
C TYR A 956 2.21 30.18 19.66
N GLU A 957 3.13 30.74 20.45
CA GLU A 957 4.32 31.40 19.91
C GLU A 957 5.31 30.36 19.32
N GLU A 958 5.54 29.28 20.05
CA GLU A 958 6.40 28.19 19.60
C GLU A 958 5.76 27.44 18.39
N ALA A 959 4.43 27.28 18.41
CA ALA A 959 3.69 26.72 17.29
C ALA A 959 3.86 27.55 16.01
N TYR A 960 3.72 28.87 16.13
CA TYR A 960 3.93 29.76 14.99
C TYR A 960 5.36 29.71 14.46
N ALA A 961 6.35 29.67 15.33
CA ALA A 961 7.75 29.55 14.93
C ALA A 961 8.01 28.23 14.14
N ALA A 962 7.41 27.11 14.58
CA ALA A 962 7.52 25.84 13.88
C ALA A 962 6.83 25.90 12.50
N PHE A 963 5.64 26.46 12.41
CA PHE A 963 4.95 26.68 11.12
C PHE A 963 5.70 27.65 10.20
N ALA A 964 6.28 28.71 10.73
CA ALA A 964 7.05 29.66 9.94
C ALA A 964 8.27 28.99 9.31
N ARG A 965 8.98 28.18 10.09
CA ARG A 965 10.11 27.41 9.57
C ARG A 965 9.68 26.37 8.51
N ALA A 966 8.55 25.70 8.71
CA ALA A 966 7.97 24.80 7.71
C ALA A 966 7.59 25.56 6.41
N ALA A 967 7.03 26.77 6.54
CA ALA A 967 6.68 27.62 5.39
C ALA A 967 7.90 28.17 4.63
N GLU A 968 9.05 28.35 5.29
CA GLU A 968 10.30 28.69 4.61
C GLU A 968 10.79 27.55 3.70
N LEU A 969 10.57 26.30 4.12
CA LEU A 969 10.96 25.11 3.38
C LEU A 969 9.98 24.79 2.25
N GLU A 970 8.67 24.97 2.52
CA GLU A 970 7.59 24.74 1.56
C GLU A 970 6.67 25.98 1.40
N PRO A 971 7.12 27.04 0.74
CA PRO A 971 6.35 28.29 0.64
C PRO A 971 5.00 28.15 -0.10
N ALA A 972 4.86 27.14 -0.94
CA ALA A 972 3.65 26.85 -1.71
C ALA A 972 2.64 25.97 -0.95
N ASN A 973 2.96 25.46 0.23
CA ASN A 973 2.09 24.59 1.00
C ASN A 973 1.02 25.41 1.73
N GLN A 974 -0.18 25.42 1.16
CA GLN A 974 -1.32 26.17 1.67
C GLN A 974 -1.77 25.72 3.06
N GLY A 975 -1.61 24.42 3.39
CA GLY A 975 -1.96 23.89 4.71
C GLY A 975 -1.10 24.49 5.82
N ILE A 976 0.19 24.72 5.58
CA ILE A 976 1.09 25.36 6.54
C ILE A 976 0.72 26.83 6.71
N GLN A 977 0.46 27.55 5.62
CA GLN A 977 0.04 28.95 5.66
C GLN A 977 -1.30 29.13 6.38
N LEU A 978 -2.22 28.19 6.18
CA LEU A 978 -3.50 28.16 6.89
C LEU A 978 -3.29 27.95 8.40
N ASN A 979 -2.43 27.01 8.79
CA ASN A 979 -2.09 26.80 10.19
C ASN A 979 -1.48 28.04 10.85
N MET A 980 -0.60 28.76 10.14
CA MET A 980 -0.05 30.03 10.61
C MET A 980 -1.14 31.08 10.84
N ALA A 981 -2.10 31.19 9.92
CA ALA A 981 -3.23 32.12 10.05
C ALA A 981 -4.11 31.75 11.25
N ILE A 982 -4.42 30.47 11.45
CA ILE A 982 -5.20 29.97 12.61
C ILE A 982 -4.50 30.35 13.92
N ILE A 983 -3.19 30.17 14.00
CA ILE A 983 -2.42 30.48 15.21
C ILE A 983 -2.40 32.00 15.47
N ARG A 984 -2.22 32.83 14.45
CA ARG A 984 -2.30 34.28 14.61
C ARG A 984 -3.67 34.73 15.12
N TYR A 985 -4.73 34.09 14.63
CA TYR A 985 -6.06 34.32 15.14
C TYR A 985 -6.21 33.90 16.61
N ALA A 986 -5.71 32.72 16.99
CA ALA A 986 -5.73 32.23 18.37
C ALA A 986 -4.92 33.14 19.35
N GLN A 987 -3.88 33.81 18.85
CA GLN A 987 -3.08 34.80 19.60
C GLN A 987 -3.80 36.17 19.73
N GLY A 988 -4.95 36.34 19.13
CA GLY A 988 -5.67 37.64 19.06
C GLY A 988 -5.09 38.60 18.03
N ARG A 989 -4.14 38.24 17.21
CA ARG A 989 -3.55 39.05 16.12
C ARG A 989 -4.39 38.97 14.87
N ARG A 990 -5.59 39.51 14.93
CA ARG A 990 -6.63 39.33 13.92
C ARG A 990 -6.24 39.86 12.54
N GLU A 991 -5.58 41.02 12.48
CA GLU A 991 -5.16 41.66 11.23
C GLU A 991 -4.12 40.79 10.49
N GLU A 992 -3.12 40.22 11.20
CA GLU A 992 -2.12 39.35 10.64
C GLU A 992 -2.73 38.01 10.15
N ALA A 993 -3.71 37.49 10.90
CA ALA A 993 -4.44 36.29 10.51
C ALA A 993 -5.21 36.50 9.20
N VAL A 994 -5.94 37.59 9.06
CA VAL A 994 -6.71 37.96 7.86
C VAL A 994 -5.78 38.12 6.65
N GLU A 995 -4.62 38.73 6.82
CA GLU A 995 -3.64 38.91 5.75
C GLU A 995 -3.09 37.55 5.25
N LEU A 996 -2.78 36.66 6.18
CA LEU A 996 -2.34 35.30 5.84
C LEU A 996 -3.46 34.50 5.15
N TYR A 997 -4.70 34.59 5.62
CA TYR A 997 -5.86 33.96 4.98
C TYR A 997 -6.10 34.49 3.56
N ARG A 998 -5.99 35.77 3.31
CA ARG A 998 -6.13 36.33 1.97
C ARG A 998 -5.13 35.75 0.99
N ARG A 999 -3.88 35.62 1.41
CA ARG A 999 -2.84 34.95 0.58
C ARG A 999 -3.18 33.49 0.23
N VAL A 1000 -3.77 32.75 1.17
CA VAL A 1000 -4.21 31.38 0.92
C VAL A 1000 -5.38 31.37 -0.07
N ILE A 1001 -6.34 32.25 0.06
CA ILE A 1001 -7.53 32.38 -0.82
C ILE A 1001 -7.15 32.80 -2.23
N GLU A 1002 -6.18 33.71 -2.39
CA GLU A 1002 -5.68 34.12 -3.71
C GLU A 1002 -5.13 32.89 -4.51
N GLN A 1003 -4.68 31.87 -3.81
CA GLN A 1003 -4.18 30.63 -4.40
C GLN A 1003 -5.26 29.54 -4.51
N ASP A 1004 -6.22 29.51 -3.57
CA ASP A 1004 -7.30 28.51 -3.54
C ASP A 1004 -8.59 29.08 -2.91
N SER A 1005 -9.55 29.39 -3.77
CA SER A 1005 -10.84 30.00 -3.38
C SER A 1005 -11.74 29.08 -2.51
N ARG A 1006 -11.40 27.80 -2.31
CA ARG A 1006 -12.18 26.90 -1.44
C ARG A 1006 -12.20 27.35 0.02
N TYR A 1007 -11.24 28.16 0.44
CA TYR A 1007 -11.14 28.68 1.81
C TYR A 1007 -11.86 29.99 2.05
N GLN A 1008 -12.61 30.55 1.07
CA GLN A 1008 -13.30 31.83 1.17
C GLN A 1008 -14.26 31.92 2.37
N GLY A 1009 -15.02 30.85 2.64
CA GLY A 1009 -15.96 30.82 3.76
C GLY A 1009 -15.32 30.92 5.16
N LEU A 1010 -14.04 30.61 5.29
CA LEU A 1010 -13.28 30.77 6.54
C LEU A 1010 -12.90 32.25 6.76
N LEU A 1011 -12.59 33.00 5.69
CA LEU A 1011 -12.31 34.44 5.77
C LEU A 1011 -13.52 35.20 6.21
N ASP A 1012 -14.71 34.89 5.66
CA ASP A 1012 -15.97 35.54 6.00
C ASP A 1012 -16.30 35.40 7.51
N ILE A 1013 -15.99 34.24 8.11
CA ILE A 1013 -16.12 34.02 9.55
C ILE A 1013 -15.15 34.88 10.37
N LEU A 1014 -13.91 35.05 9.88
CA LEU A 1014 -12.87 35.81 10.58
C LEU A 1014 -13.09 37.34 10.47
N GLU A 1015 -13.63 37.81 9.37
CA GLU A 1015 -13.98 39.25 9.17
C GLU A 1015 -15.27 39.61 9.88
N GLY A 1016 -16.08 38.64 10.37
CA GLY A 1016 -17.23 38.93 11.23
C GLY A 1016 -18.52 39.20 10.48
N GLN A 1017 -18.68 38.66 9.28
CA GLN A 1017 -19.95 38.65 8.53
C GLN A 1017 -20.76 37.40 8.83
#